data_a83ddba37e81d46799c8fa77317e77a0
#
_entry.id   a83ddba37e81d46799c8fa77317e77a0
#
_cell.length_a   1.000
_cell.length_b   1.000
_cell.length_c   1.000
_cell.angle_alpha   90.00
_cell.angle_beta   90.00
_cell.angle_gamma   90.00
#
_symmetry.space_group_name_H-M   'P 1'
#
loop_
_entity.id
_entity.type
_entity.pdbx_description
1 polymer ?
#
loop_
_entity_poly.entity_id
_entity_poly.type
_entity_poly.pdbx_seq_one_letter_code
_entity_poly.pdbx_strand_id
1 'polypeptide(L)'
;MSEELITITVDGQQYDAPKGAMLIEVTDKAGIKIPRFCYHKKLSVSANCRMCLVDVEKAPKPMPACATPVMDGMVVHTLSQKAIDAQKSTMEFLLINHPLDCPICDQGGECELQDVAMGYGGDVSQYSDTKRVVFDKNIGPLIATEFTRCIHCTRCVRFGDEIAGMRELGGIGRGDTMEIGTYIQKSVASEMSGNVIDICPVGALTAKPSQYEARAWEMTQYPSIAPHDSVGSNIFIHTLRDKVIRVAPRDNEAINEVWISDRDRFSYEGMYSDDRVTQPLVKQNGEWVETEWQSAFETTHAALNKIIKANGAESVASMISATSTLEELYLLQKMMRGIGSNNIDHRLRQVDFSDQSSAPVMPWLGMNIKDLEKINSVLLVGNNIRKEQPIIAHRIRKAVQHHDANVSFVNPADYNFNFKVKTGLITDISAMTEELAALAKAATAKSGQSVASHLATLVNAATVTSDHESIVAALSSDKADKSVVMLGNVAVNHPQFALIRSLSNEIARHTESQLAYTPEFSNSAGAWLAGAVPHRQAGGEVVASSGLNASQMLDGNVKAFINFNIEPERDCSDSAAALSAMKTADFVVVMTAFVTDAMKKYADVILPIATFAETSGTYVNMEGFWQGARGCVSPLGNARPGWKVLRVLANQFDLDGFNQVSSDDVMQEMKTFCSDIQLDNNAVADSVADYSNQSGVMRVGDTPIYAGDMLVRRAAALQQTDDANVACVRINSKQADVLKLKDVEKVCVKQNDNTTVMALVIDENIADNNISIPAGLIETAGLGGAYGAITVEKI
;
A
#
# COMPACT_ATOMS: atom_id res chain seq x y z
N MET A 1 -13.30 3.54 -32.49
CA MET A 1 -14.51 4.04 -33.17
C MET A 1 -14.68 5.48 -32.74
N SER A 2 -14.84 6.44 -33.65
CA SER A 2 -15.19 7.82 -33.28
C SER A 2 -16.56 7.79 -32.59
N GLU A 3 -16.65 8.27 -31.35
CA GLU A 3 -17.93 8.42 -30.65
C GLU A 3 -18.82 9.36 -31.45
N GLU A 4 -20.03 8.91 -31.76
CA GLU A 4 -21.04 9.75 -32.43
C GLU A 4 -21.42 10.90 -31.49
N LEU A 5 -21.03 12.12 -31.84
CA LEU A 5 -21.40 13.31 -31.09
C LEU A 5 -22.80 13.77 -31.46
N ILE A 6 -23.58 14.17 -30.49
CA ILE A 6 -24.89 14.73 -30.60
C ILE A 6 -24.95 16.10 -29.91
N THR A 7 -25.85 16.97 -30.30
CA THR A 7 -26.00 18.31 -29.70
C THR A 7 -27.26 18.38 -28.83
N ILE A 8 -27.06 18.82 -27.59
CA ILE A 8 -28.19 19.12 -26.66
C ILE A 8 -28.17 20.57 -26.26
N THR A 9 -29.31 21.08 -25.82
CA THR A 9 -29.44 22.43 -25.28
C THR A 9 -29.71 22.36 -23.78
N VAL A 10 -28.89 23.00 -22.95
CA VAL A 10 -29.11 23.12 -21.51
C VAL A 10 -29.19 24.59 -21.13
N ASP A 11 -30.28 25.00 -20.53
CA ASP A 11 -30.58 26.39 -20.13
C ASP A 11 -30.32 27.42 -21.25
N GLY A 12 -30.66 27.04 -22.51
CA GLY A 12 -30.52 27.88 -23.69
C GLY A 12 -29.14 27.86 -24.36
N GLN A 13 -28.17 27.12 -23.84
CA GLN A 13 -26.84 26.95 -24.44
C GLN A 13 -26.67 25.54 -25.03
N GLN A 14 -26.01 25.47 -26.18
CA GLN A 14 -25.74 24.18 -26.86
C GLN A 14 -24.43 23.54 -26.39
N TYR A 15 -24.49 22.23 -26.22
CA TYR A 15 -23.34 21.39 -25.82
C TYR A 15 -23.31 20.14 -26.67
N ASP A 16 -22.12 19.80 -27.15
CA ASP A 16 -21.89 18.53 -27.81
C ASP A 16 -21.53 17.44 -26.78
N ALA A 17 -22.10 16.27 -26.96
CA ALA A 17 -21.92 15.15 -26.04
C ALA A 17 -21.87 13.82 -26.79
N PRO A 18 -21.17 12.81 -26.29
CA PRO A 18 -21.27 11.45 -26.81
C PRO A 18 -22.69 10.93 -26.71
N LYS A 19 -23.19 10.31 -27.78
CA LYS A 19 -24.52 9.69 -27.80
C LYS A 19 -24.67 8.67 -26.68
N GLY A 20 -25.70 8.79 -25.86
CA GLY A 20 -25.98 7.92 -24.73
C GLY A 20 -25.23 8.25 -23.43
N ALA A 21 -24.39 9.28 -23.40
CA ALA A 21 -23.83 9.80 -22.14
C ALA A 21 -24.96 10.25 -21.19
N MET A 22 -24.75 10.12 -19.89
CA MET A 22 -25.75 10.60 -18.92
C MET A 22 -25.77 12.13 -18.88
N LEU A 23 -26.97 12.72 -18.81
CA LEU A 23 -27.15 14.19 -18.80
C LEU A 23 -26.28 14.84 -17.70
N ILE A 24 -26.16 14.22 -16.53
CA ILE A 24 -25.36 14.73 -15.42
C ILE A 24 -23.86 14.83 -15.77
N GLU A 25 -23.34 13.92 -16.58
CA GLU A 25 -21.94 13.94 -17.02
C GLU A 25 -21.67 15.11 -17.99
N VAL A 26 -22.64 15.40 -18.85
CA VAL A 26 -22.56 16.52 -19.79
C VAL A 26 -22.63 17.84 -19.03
N THR A 27 -23.56 17.97 -18.09
CA THR A 27 -23.71 19.20 -17.27
C THR A 27 -22.49 19.42 -16.36
N ASP A 28 -21.90 18.37 -15.78
CA ASP A 28 -20.67 18.46 -14.99
C ASP A 28 -19.48 18.98 -15.83
N LYS A 29 -19.30 18.46 -17.06
CA LYS A 29 -18.28 18.95 -17.99
C LYS A 29 -18.50 20.41 -18.40
N ALA A 30 -19.76 20.82 -18.50
CA ALA A 30 -20.15 22.17 -18.81
C ALA A 30 -20.09 23.15 -17.60
N GLY A 31 -19.76 22.65 -16.40
CA GLY A 31 -19.74 23.44 -15.17
C GLY A 31 -21.12 23.78 -14.60
N ILE A 32 -22.18 23.14 -15.11
CA ILE A 32 -23.56 23.31 -14.65
C ILE A 32 -23.81 22.37 -13.47
N LYS A 33 -23.98 22.92 -12.28
CA LYS A 33 -24.23 22.17 -11.07
C LYS A 33 -25.68 21.72 -10.94
N ILE A 34 -25.91 20.39 -10.95
CA ILE A 34 -27.20 19.78 -10.63
C ILE A 34 -27.06 19.11 -9.25
N PRO A 35 -27.99 19.41 -8.29
CA PRO A 35 -27.91 18.83 -6.93
C PRO A 35 -28.14 17.33 -6.97
N ARG A 36 -27.39 16.57 -6.14
CA ARG A 36 -27.43 15.11 -6.14
C ARG A 36 -26.88 14.54 -4.84
N PHE A 37 -27.25 13.27 -4.51
CA PHE A 37 -26.66 12.52 -3.39
C PHE A 37 -26.26 11.08 -3.77
N CYS A 38 -27.14 10.33 -4.45
CA CYS A 38 -26.83 8.93 -4.76
C CYS A 38 -25.80 8.77 -5.88
N TYR A 39 -25.71 9.69 -6.81
CA TYR A 39 -24.74 9.66 -7.90
C TYR A 39 -23.32 9.95 -7.39
N HIS A 40 -22.38 9.15 -7.85
CA HIS A 40 -20.95 9.36 -7.67
C HIS A 40 -20.24 8.94 -8.96
N LYS A 41 -19.25 9.75 -9.41
CA LYS A 41 -18.54 9.54 -10.70
C LYS A 41 -17.88 8.15 -10.86
N LYS A 42 -17.61 7.45 -9.76
CA LYS A 42 -16.91 6.15 -9.73
C LYS A 42 -17.82 4.98 -9.32
N LEU A 43 -19.11 5.19 -9.16
CA LEU A 43 -20.07 4.16 -8.77
C LEU A 43 -21.20 4.07 -9.80
N SER A 44 -21.81 2.90 -9.93
CA SER A 44 -22.97 2.69 -10.79
C SER A 44 -24.13 3.64 -10.42
N VAL A 45 -24.99 3.93 -11.36
CA VAL A 45 -26.13 4.83 -11.19
C VAL A 45 -27.26 4.10 -10.47
N SER A 46 -27.64 4.56 -9.27
CA SER A 46 -28.81 4.03 -8.55
C SER A 46 -30.11 4.81 -8.73
N ALA A 47 -30.01 6.10 -9.07
CA ALA A 47 -31.15 7.01 -9.30
C ALA A 47 -32.22 7.05 -8.19
N ASN A 48 -31.86 6.71 -6.94
CA ASN A 48 -32.83 6.54 -5.84
C ASN A 48 -33.09 7.81 -5.05
N CYS A 49 -32.16 8.77 -4.93
CA CYS A 49 -32.35 9.99 -4.15
C CYS A 49 -33.29 11.02 -4.82
N ARG A 50 -33.41 10.99 -6.13
CA ARG A 50 -34.25 11.91 -6.94
C ARG A 50 -33.90 13.39 -6.82
N MET A 51 -32.79 13.77 -6.20
CA MET A 51 -32.43 15.17 -6.03
C MET A 51 -32.05 15.86 -7.36
N CYS A 52 -31.53 15.09 -8.33
CA CYS A 52 -31.09 15.60 -9.63
C CYS A 52 -32.20 15.72 -10.69
N LEU A 53 -33.44 15.98 -10.26
CA LEU A 53 -34.56 16.19 -11.18
C LEU A 53 -34.40 17.50 -11.93
N VAL A 54 -34.55 17.42 -13.28
CA VAL A 54 -34.53 18.54 -14.21
C VAL A 54 -35.74 18.48 -15.13
N ASP A 55 -36.09 19.60 -15.73
CA ASP A 55 -37.17 19.67 -16.69
C ASP A 55 -36.62 19.44 -18.10
N VAL A 56 -37.11 18.40 -18.77
CA VAL A 56 -36.77 18.07 -20.15
C VAL A 56 -37.99 18.38 -21.01
N GLU A 57 -37.83 19.16 -22.07
CA GLU A 57 -38.93 19.49 -22.96
C GLU A 57 -39.60 18.23 -23.52
N LYS A 58 -40.90 18.25 -23.64
CA LYS A 58 -41.78 17.16 -24.08
C LYS A 58 -41.82 15.96 -23.11
N ALA A 59 -41.12 16.00 -21.97
CA ALA A 59 -41.24 14.97 -20.94
C ALA A 59 -42.45 15.30 -20.03
N PRO A 60 -43.33 14.34 -19.72
CA PRO A 60 -44.53 14.58 -18.92
C PRO A 60 -44.21 14.94 -17.45
N LYS A 61 -43.04 14.59 -16.96
CA LYS A 61 -42.57 14.78 -15.58
C LYS A 61 -41.09 15.11 -15.53
N PRO A 62 -40.59 15.72 -14.43
CA PRO A 62 -39.15 15.92 -14.25
C PRO A 62 -38.34 14.60 -14.36
N MET A 63 -37.18 14.68 -15.00
CA MET A 63 -36.31 13.53 -15.28
C MET A 63 -35.05 13.58 -14.38
N PRO A 64 -34.59 12.44 -13.88
CA PRO A 64 -33.36 12.41 -13.10
C PRO A 64 -32.13 12.51 -14.01
N ALA A 65 -31.36 13.59 -13.92
CA ALA A 65 -30.19 13.83 -14.77
C ALA A 65 -29.13 12.71 -14.71
N CYS A 66 -28.97 12.10 -13.55
CA CYS A 66 -28.00 11.02 -13.38
C CYS A 66 -28.35 9.70 -14.11
N ALA A 67 -29.62 9.52 -14.51
CA ALA A 67 -30.11 8.28 -15.16
C ALA A 67 -30.84 8.58 -16.48
N THR A 68 -30.68 9.77 -17.03
CA THR A 68 -31.27 10.15 -18.31
C THR A 68 -30.17 10.23 -19.37
N PRO A 69 -30.12 9.28 -20.32
CA PRO A 69 -29.16 9.37 -21.43
C PRO A 69 -29.53 10.53 -22.35
N VAL A 70 -28.55 11.26 -22.86
CA VAL A 70 -28.77 12.37 -23.78
C VAL A 70 -29.15 11.85 -25.18
N MET A 71 -30.03 12.62 -25.84
CA MET A 71 -30.49 12.37 -27.20
C MET A 71 -30.33 13.66 -28.03
N ASP A 72 -30.11 13.49 -29.33
CA ASP A 72 -29.93 14.61 -30.23
C ASP A 72 -31.12 15.56 -30.22
N GLY A 73 -30.84 16.87 -30.12
CA GLY A 73 -31.87 17.91 -30.03
C GLY A 73 -32.61 17.98 -28.70
N MET A 74 -32.14 17.25 -27.65
CA MET A 74 -32.74 17.34 -26.31
C MET A 74 -32.59 18.76 -25.76
N VAL A 75 -33.69 19.31 -25.21
CA VAL A 75 -33.72 20.62 -24.52
C VAL A 75 -34.00 20.41 -23.05
N VAL A 76 -33.11 20.92 -22.20
CA VAL A 76 -33.13 20.73 -20.75
C VAL A 76 -33.13 22.09 -20.05
N HIS A 77 -33.97 22.24 -19.04
CA HIS A 77 -34.02 23.38 -18.17
C HIS A 77 -33.74 22.96 -16.72
N THR A 78 -32.61 23.39 -16.19
CA THR A 78 -32.21 23.05 -14.83
C THR A 78 -32.79 23.97 -13.77
N LEU A 79 -33.19 25.18 -14.18
CA LEU A 79 -33.73 26.28 -13.34
C LEU A 79 -35.20 26.63 -13.65
N SER A 80 -35.94 25.77 -14.38
CA SER A 80 -37.40 25.99 -14.56
C SER A 80 -38.13 25.84 -13.23
N GLN A 81 -39.32 26.50 -13.12
CA GLN A 81 -40.14 26.39 -11.92
C GLN A 81 -40.46 24.92 -11.59
N LYS A 82 -40.69 24.08 -12.61
CA LYS A 82 -40.98 22.65 -12.48
C LYS A 82 -39.77 21.88 -11.91
N ALA A 83 -38.54 22.23 -12.31
CA ALA A 83 -37.32 21.63 -11.76
C ALA A 83 -37.10 22.06 -10.30
N ILE A 84 -37.24 23.36 -10.02
CA ILE A 84 -37.09 23.93 -8.67
C ILE A 84 -38.08 23.31 -7.69
N ASP A 85 -39.36 23.20 -8.05
CA ASP A 85 -40.41 22.63 -7.20
C ASP A 85 -40.16 21.14 -6.92
N ALA A 86 -39.68 20.40 -7.93
CA ALA A 86 -39.33 19.01 -7.78
C ALA A 86 -38.10 18.80 -6.85
N GLN A 87 -37.09 19.67 -6.96
CA GLN A 87 -35.89 19.62 -6.10
C GLN A 87 -36.23 20.01 -4.65
N LYS A 88 -37.05 21.05 -4.43
CA LYS A 88 -37.52 21.44 -3.09
C LYS A 88 -38.33 20.34 -2.42
N SER A 89 -39.25 19.71 -3.14
CA SER A 89 -40.07 18.61 -2.60
C SER A 89 -39.21 17.39 -2.26
N THR A 90 -38.22 17.11 -3.09
CA THR A 90 -37.26 16.01 -2.82
C THR A 90 -36.43 16.31 -1.59
N MET A 91 -35.95 17.55 -1.45
CA MET A 91 -35.15 17.94 -0.29
C MET A 91 -35.97 17.82 1.01
N GLU A 92 -37.21 18.30 1.01
CA GLU A 92 -38.10 18.16 2.16
C GLU A 92 -38.30 16.69 2.54
N PHE A 93 -38.53 15.82 1.55
CA PHE A 93 -38.65 14.38 1.78
C PHE A 93 -37.38 13.78 2.40
N LEU A 94 -36.16 14.14 1.96
CA LEU A 94 -34.90 13.66 2.53
C LEU A 94 -34.70 14.16 3.96
N LEU A 95 -35.24 15.31 4.32
CA LEU A 95 -35.09 15.92 5.64
C LEU A 95 -36.15 15.44 6.65
N ILE A 96 -37.20 14.75 6.24
CA ILE A 96 -38.29 14.29 7.10
C ILE A 96 -37.78 13.59 8.36
N ASN A 97 -36.91 12.57 8.18
CA ASN A 97 -36.34 11.80 9.27
C ASN A 97 -34.93 12.22 9.66
N HIS A 98 -34.32 13.18 8.95
CA HIS A 98 -32.96 13.61 9.26
C HIS A 98 -32.95 14.37 10.60
N PRO A 99 -32.12 14.00 11.60
CA PRO A 99 -32.11 14.63 12.91
C PRO A 99 -31.54 16.05 12.85
N LEU A 100 -31.83 16.87 13.83
CA LEU A 100 -31.29 18.24 13.97
C LEU A 100 -29.92 18.24 14.67
N ASP A 101 -29.05 17.39 14.21
CA ASP A 101 -27.74 17.10 14.86
C ASP A 101 -26.57 17.94 14.32
N CYS A 102 -26.78 18.88 13.39
CA CYS A 102 -25.70 19.62 12.77
C CYS A 102 -24.65 20.18 13.77
N PRO A 103 -25.07 20.72 14.93
CA PRO A 103 -24.11 21.23 15.93
C PRO A 103 -23.21 20.17 16.55
N ILE A 104 -23.65 18.91 16.62
CA ILE A 104 -22.91 17.77 17.17
C ILE A 104 -22.46 16.76 16.12
N CYS A 105 -22.84 16.96 14.86
CA CYS A 105 -22.48 16.09 13.76
C CYS A 105 -21.06 16.37 13.29
N ASP A 106 -20.23 15.36 13.22
CA ASP A 106 -18.84 15.48 12.78
C ASP A 106 -18.69 15.96 11.32
N GLN A 107 -19.70 15.69 10.48
CA GLN A 107 -19.76 16.16 9.09
C GLN A 107 -20.16 17.65 8.95
N GLY A 108 -20.53 18.33 10.04
CA GLY A 108 -20.99 19.73 10.00
C GLY A 108 -19.92 20.67 9.42
N GLY A 109 -20.28 21.40 8.34
CA GLY A 109 -19.39 22.28 7.60
C GLY A 109 -18.76 21.70 6.34
N GLU A 110 -18.88 20.37 6.11
CA GLU A 110 -18.48 19.67 4.88
C GLU A 110 -19.57 18.69 4.41
N CYS A 111 -20.80 18.90 4.80
CA CYS A 111 -21.95 18.01 4.58
C CYS A 111 -22.67 18.35 3.27
N GLU A 112 -22.64 17.43 2.27
CA GLU A 112 -23.36 17.63 1.01
C GLU A 112 -24.86 17.90 1.24
N LEU A 113 -25.49 17.24 2.22
CA LEU A 113 -26.90 17.45 2.52
C LEU A 113 -27.18 18.88 3.03
N GLN A 114 -26.31 19.39 3.89
CA GLN A 114 -26.40 20.74 4.43
C GLN A 114 -26.31 21.81 3.32
N ASP A 115 -25.32 21.69 2.46
CA ASP A 115 -25.08 22.63 1.35
C ASP A 115 -26.22 22.60 0.33
N VAL A 116 -26.66 21.38 -0.03
CA VAL A 116 -27.77 21.24 -0.99
C VAL A 116 -29.12 21.68 -0.36
N ALA A 117 -29.35 21.48 0.94
CA ALA A 117 -30.54 21.98 1.61
C ALA A 117 -30.60 23.50 1.63
N MET A 118 -29.45 24.17 1.84
CA MET A 118 -29.38 25.64 1.79
C MET A 118 -29.58 26.19 0.37
N GLY A 119 -29.03 25.50 -0.65
CA GLY A 119 -29.07 25.97 -2.03
C GLY A 119 -30.38 25.66 -2.79
N TYR A 120 -31.04 24.57 -2.45
CA TYR A 120 -32.15 23.99 -3.24
C TYR A 120 -33.38 23.61 -2.37
N GLY A 121 -33.32 23.81 -1.07
CA GLY A 121 -34.42 23.51 -0.16
C GLY A 121 -35.44 24.63 0.00
N GLY A 122 -36.41 24.40 0.88
CA GLY A 122 -37.36 25.43 1.35
C GLY A 122 -37.00 25.87 2.77
N ASP A 123 -37.56 27.03 3.19
CA ASP A 123 -37.23 27.65 4.48
C ASP A 123 -38.00 27.03 5.65
N VAL A 124 -39.13 26.39 5.41
CA VAL A 124 -40.02 25.87 6.45
C VAL A 124 -40.36 24.41 6.16
N SER A 125 -40.18 23.55 7.16
CA SER A 125 -40.64 22.15 7.11
C SER A 125 -42.15 22.11 7.41
N GLN A 126 -42.87 21.35 6.58
CA GLN A 126 -44.28 21.05 6.83
C GLN A 126 -44.51 19.75 7.62
N TYR A 127 -43.41 19.05 7.93
CA TYR A 127 -43.46 17.78 8.67
C TYR A 127 -43.52 18.03 10.17
N SER A 128 -44.54 17.50 10.83
CA SER A 128 -44.80 17.68 12.27
C SER A 128 -44.75 16.41 13.09
N ASP A 129 -44.56 15.23 12.45
CA ASP A 129 -44.52 13.98 13.13
C ASP A 129 -43.13 13.69 13.76
N THR A 130 -43.05 12.71 14.63
CA THR A 130 -41.81 12.29 15.28
C THR A 130 -40.84 11.70 14.25
N LYS A 131 -39.60 12.17 14.28
CA LYS A 131 -38.55 11.64 13.42
C LYS A 131 -38.13 10.24 13.86
N ARG A 132 -37.83 9.37 12.88
CA ARG A 132 -37.32 8.01 13.12
C ARG A 132 -35.94 8.05 13.78
N VAL A 133 -35.71 7.10 14.69
CA VAL A 133 -34.39 6.83 15.29
C VAL A 133 -33.94 5.44 14.84
N VAL A 134 -32.69 5.32 14.43
CA VAL A 134 -32.04 4.05 14.07
C VAL A 134 -30.90 3.82 15.04
N PHE A 135 -30.83 2.64 15.63
CA PHE A 135 -29.73 2.28 16.52
C PHE A 135 -28.43 2.08 15.74
N ASP A 136 -27.36 2.63 16.30
CA ASP A 136 -26.03 2.50 15.71
C ASP A 136 -25.48 1.10 15.90
N LYS A 137 -24.79 0.60 14.87
CA LYS A 137 -24.12 -0.68 14.87
C LYS A 137 -22.62 -0.46 14.87
N ASN A 138 -21.90 -1.10 15.75
CA ASN A 138 -20.44 -1.08 15.69
C ASN A 138 -19.97 -1.90 14.47
N ILE A 139 -19.38 -1.25 13.49
CA ILE A 139 -18.86 -1.87 12.26
C ILE A 139 -17.33 -1.94 12.23
N GLY A 140 -16.68 -1.74 13.35
CA GLY A 140 -15.24 -1.85 13.49
C GLY A 140 -14.57 -0.65 14.16
N PRO A 141 -13.23 -0.65 14.26
CA PRO A 141 -12.47 0.39 14.94
C PRO A 141 -12.27 1.67 14.10
N LEU A 142 -12.44 1.59 12.77
CA LEU A 142 -12.07 2.66 11.84
C LEU A 142 -13.22 3.63 11.55
N ILE A 143 -14.47 3.13 11.55
CA ILE A 143 -15.64 3.88 11.06
C ILE A 143 -16.65 4.03 12.20
N ALA A 144 -16.99 5.26 12.52
CA ALA A 144 -18.08 5.61 13.42
C ALA A 144 -19.40 5.66 12.64
N THR A 145 -20.48 5.15 13.24
CA THR A 145 -21.81 5.07 12.65
C THR A 145 -22.80 5.91 13.42
N GLU A 146 -23.65 6.65 12.70
CA GLU A 146 -24.76 7.44 13.17
C GLU A 146 -25.93 7.28 12.18
N PHE A 147 -26.48 6.07 12.11
CA PHE A 147 -27.42 5.69 11.04
C PHE A 147 -28.73 6.44 11.04
N THR A 148 -29.12 7.10 12.13
CA THR A 148 -30.25 8.04 12.14
C THR A 148 -30.06 9.17 11.12
N ARG A 149 -28.81 9.58 10.83
CA ARG A 149 -28.47 10.62 9.83
C ARG A 149 -28.48 10.12 8.39
N CYS A 150 -28.59 8.81 8.17
CA CYS A 150 -28.50 8.19 6.85
C CYS A 150 -29.68 8.58 5.96
N ILE A 151 -29.40 9.06 4.73
CA ILE A 151 -30.41 9.39 3.70
C ILE A 151 -30.59 8.28 2.67
N HIS A 152 -30.12 7.07 2.93
CA HIS A 152 -30.27 5.87 2.10
C HIS A 152 -29.77 6.04 0.64
N CYS A 153 -28.73 6.83 0.42
CA CYS A 153 -28.15 7.06 -0.90
C CYS A 153 -27.47 5.83 -1.52
N THR A 154 -27.19 4.80 -0.72
CA THR A 154 -26.55 3.52 -1.10
C THR A 154 -25.12 3.64 -1.66
N ARG A 155 -24.45 4.78 -1.56
CA ARG A 155 -23.07 4.93 -2.03
C ARG A 155 -22.13 3.91 -1.32
N CYS A 156 -22.24 3.74 0.01
CA CYS A 156 -21.43 2.81 0.78
C CYS A 156 -21.67 1.33 0.40
N VAL A 157 -22.93 0.97 0.10
CA VAL A 157 -23.29 -0.39 -0.34
C VAL A 157 -22.67 -0.70 -1.69
N ARG A 158 -22.80 0.24 -2.65
CA ARG A 158 -22.22 0.09 -4.00
C ARG A 158 -20.69 0.12 -3.97
N PHE A 159 -20.09 0.92 -3.11
CA PHE A 159 -18.65 0.92 -2.90
C PHE A 159 -18.16 -0.47 -2.45
N GLY A 160 -18.80 -1.06 -1.46
CA GLY A 160 -18.45 -2.41 -0.99
C GLY A 160 -18.50 -3.45 -2.10
N ASP A 161 -19.53 -3.43 -2.93
CA ASP A 161 -19.70 -4.36 -4.04
C ASP A 161 -18.77 -4.08 -5.23
N GLU A 162 -18.73 -2.83 -5.69
CA GLU A 162 -18.11 -2.46 -6.97
C GLU A 162 -16.59 -2.19 -6.82
N ILE A 163 -16.18 -1.51 -5.75
CA ILE A 163 -14.80 -1.07 -5.53
C ILE A 163 -14.04 -2.03 -4.63
N ALA A 164 -14.50 -2.24 -3.39
CA ALA A 164 -13.85 -3.12 -2.43
C ALA A 164 -14.01 -4.62 -2.76
N GLY A 165 -15.06 -4.99 -3.48
CA GLY A 165 -15.36 -6.38 -3.81
C GLY A 165 -15.90 -7.20 -2.64
N MET A 166 -16.35 -6.54 -1.59
CA MET A 166 -16.88 -7.15 -0.36
C MET A 166 -18.25 -6.54 -0.02
N ARG A 167 -19.30 -7.34 -0.11
CA ARG A 167 -20.67 -6.91 0.20
C ARG A 167 -20.93 -6.96 1.70
N GLU A 168 -20.25 -6.14 2.46
CA GLU A 168 -20.37 -6.13 3.92
C GLU A 168 -21.53 -5.26 4.41
N LEU A 169 -21.78 -4.13 3.70
CA LEU A 169 -22.90 -3.25 3.96
C LEU A 169 -24.05 -3.53 2.99
N GLY A 170 -25.28 -3.47 3.49
CA GLY A 170 -26.49 -3.69 2.69
C GLY A 170 -27.69 -2.92 3.22
N GLY A 171 -28.77 -2.85 2.43
CA GLY A 171 -30.05 -2.36 2.88
C GLY A 171 -30.84 -3.49 3.55
N ILE A 172 -31.21 -3.30 4.80
CA ILE A 172 -31.97 -4.26 5.61
C ILE A 172 -33.38 -3.69 5.78
N GLY A 173 -34.41 -4.53 5.67
CA GLY A 173 -35.80 -4.09 5.72
C GLY A 173 -36.27 -3.45 4.42
N ARG A 174 -37.41 -2.77 4.46
CA ARG A 174 -38.02 -2.10 3.30
C ARG A 174 -38.89 -0.92 3.73
N GLY A 175 -39.16 0.00 2.78
CA GLY A 175 -40.02 1.15 3.03
C GLY A 175 -39.44 2.06 4.11
N ASP A 176 -40.25 2.46 5.05
CA ASP A 176 -39.89 3.33 6.18
C ASP A 176 -38.99 2.63 7.23
N THR A 177 -38.96 1.31 7.24
CA THR A 177 -38.13 0.51 8.13
C THR A 177 -36.77 0.11 7.51
N MET A 178 -36.49 0.54 6.29
CA MET A 178 -35.20 0.28 5.65
C MET A 178 -34.06 0.96 6.42
N GLU A 179 -33.00 0.23 6.68
CA GLU A 179 -31.75 0.73 7.28
C GLU A 179 -30.54 0.21 6.54
N ILE A 180 -29.45 0.94 6.58
CA ILE A 180 -28.13 0.47 6.12
C ILE A 180 -27.42 -0.19 7.30
N GLY A 181 -26.76 -1.32 7.06
CA GLY A 181 -26.00 -2.01 8.10
C GLY A 181 -25.35 -3.28 7.58
N THR A 182 -24.70 -4.00 8.47
CA THR A 182 -24.15 -5.34 8.20
C THR A 182 -25.22 -6.42 8.47
N TYR A 183 -25.27 -7.48 7.65
CA TYR A 183 -26.22 -8.57 7.83
C TYR A 183 -25.97 -9.38 9.11
N ILE A 184 -24.70 -9.49 9.48
CA ILE A 184 -24.25 -10.13 10.72
C ILE A 184 -23.52 -9.04 11.49
N GLN A 185 -23.51 -9.09 12.81
CA GLN A 185 -22.71 -8.18 13.63
C GLN A 185 -21.22 -8.46 13.44
N LYS A 186 -20.69 -8.07 12.27
CA LYS A 186 -19.28 -8.16 11.90
C LYS A 186 -18.73 -6.79 11.60
N SER A 187 -17.44 -6.63 11.85
CA SER A 187 -16.67 -5.50 11.37
C SER A 187 -16.64 -5.46 9.84
N VAL A 188 -16.50 -4.28 9.27
CA VAL A 188 -16.14 -4.12 7.86
C VAL A 188 -14.64 -4.39 7.74
N ALA A 189 -14.28 -5.41 6.94
CA ALA A 189 -12.93 -5.99 6.91
C ALA A 189 -12.13 -5.65 5.64
N SER A 190 -12.69 -4.83 4.74
CA SER A 190 -11.95 -4.39 3.56
C SER A 190 -10.82 -3.44 3.95
N GLU A 191 -9.63 -3.65 3.38
CA GLU A 191 -8.46 -2.77 3.50
C GLU A 191 -8.64 -1.37 2.87
N MET A 192 -9.81 -1.12 2.27
CA MET A 192 -10.23 0.16 1.70
C MET A 192 -11.50 0.71 2.37
N SER A 193 -11.90 0.14 3.50
CA SER A 193 -13.19 0.42 4.15
C SER A 193 -13.41 1.90 4.47
N GLY A 194 -12.38 2.62 4.85
CA GLY A 194 -12.42 4.04 5.20
C GLY A 194 -12.91 4.97 4.08
N ASN A 195 -12.90 4.53 2.82
CA ASN A 195 -13.42 5.36 1.72
C ASN A 195 -14.93 5.59 1.80
N VAL A 196 -15.68 4.79 2.57
CA VAL A 196 -17.10 5.05 2.80
C VAL A 196 -17.33 6.36 3.56
N ILE A 197 -16.33 6.85 4.30
CA ILE A 197 -16.36 8.13 5.02
C ILE A 197 -16.46 9.29 4.03
N ASP A 198 -15.62 9.29 2.99
CA ASP A 198 -15.54 10.37 2.01
C ASP A 198 -16.75 10.40 1.07
N ILE A 199 -17.27 9.22 0.72
CA ILE A 199 -18.41 9.12 -0.20
C ILE A 199 -19.76 9.24 0.50
N CYS A 200 -19.82 9.20 1.84
CA CYS A 200 -21.04 9.40 2.58
C CYS A 200 -21.44 10.89 2.52
N PRO A 201 -22.60 11.26 1.90
CA PRO A 201 -22.95 12.66 1.74
C PRO A 201 -23.43 13.32 3.04
N VAL A 202 -23.47 12.56 4.13
CA VAL A 202 -23.96 13.00 5.45
C VAL A 202 -23.10 12.40 6.55
N GLY A 203 -23.24 12.91 7.77
CA GLY A 203 -22.51 12.40 8.93
C GLY A 203 -23.02 11.06 9.50
N ALA A 204 -23.43 10.14 8.61
CA ALA A 204 -23.84 8.79 9.01
C ALA A 204 -22.66 7.80 9.14
N LEU A 205 -21.59 8.05 8.39
CA LEU A 205 -20.33 7.30 8.44
C LEU A 205 -19.19 8.32 8.53
N THR A 206 -18.44 8.30 9.62
CA THR A 206 -17.34 9.24 9.88
C THR A 206 -16.10 8.50 10.37
N ALA A 207 -14.94 9.18 10.37
CA ALA A 207 -13.69 8.59 10.86
C ALA A 207 -13.73 8.46 12.39
N LYS A 208 -13.70 7.25 12.92
CA LYS A 208 -13.77 7.02 14.38
C LYS A 208 -12.56 7.57 15.13
N PRO A 209 -11.30 7.45 14.63
CA PRO A 209 -10.13 7.98 15.33
C PRO A 209 -10.09 9.51 15.47
N SER A 210 -10.69 10.25 14.53
CA SER A 210 -10.72 11.72 14.56
C SER A 210 -12.09 12.31 14.93
N GLN A 211 -13.01 11.47 15.42
CA GLN A 211 -14.37 11.89 15.75
C GLN A 211 -14.36 12.96 16.84
N TYR A 212 -15.01 14.10 16.59
CA TYR A 212 -15.16 15.26 17.48
C TYR A 212 -13.86 16.03 17.81
N GLU A 213 -12.75 15.74 17.09
CA GLU A 213 -11.46 16.42 17.31
C GLU A 213 -11.43 17.85 16.74
N ALA A 214 -12.05 18.06 15.56
CA ALA A 214 -12.02 19.35 14.86
C ALA A 214 -13.19 19.54 13.91
N ARG A 215 -13.51 20.80 13.59
CA ARG A 215 -14.43 21.16 12.52
C ARG A 215 -13.67 21.35 11.21
N ALA A 216 -14.34 21.07 10.09
CA ALA A 216 -13.72 21.17 8.76
C ALA A 216 -13.09 22.55 8.49
N TRP A 217 -13.77 23.63 8.90
CA TRP A 217 -13.28 25.01 8.72
C TRP A 217 -12.15 25.44 9.67
N GLU A 218 -11.85 24.65 10.69
CA GLU A 218 -10.73 24.92 11.61
C GLU A 218 -9.42 24.34 11.11
N MET A 219 -9.52 23.35 10.18
CA MET A 219 -8.36 22.60 9.71
C MET A 219 -7.73 23.24 8.48
N THR A 220 -6.41 23.19 8.42
CA THR A 220 -5.65 23.48 7.21
C THR A 220 -5.37 22.19 6.45
N GLN A 221 -5.50 22.23 5.13
CA GLN A 221 -5.35 21.08 4.26
C GLN A 221 -4.05 21.16 3.45
N TYR A 222 -3.23 20.13 3.52
CA TYR A 222 -1.95 20.06 2.81
C TYR A 222 -1.92 18.87 1.86
N PRO A 223 -1.56 19.06 0.58
CA PRO A 223 -1.34 17.95 -0.34
C PRO A 223 -0.07 17.19 0.04
N SER A 224 -0.14 15.87 0.02
CA SER A 224 0.98 14.97 0.33
C SER A 224 0.86 13.65 -0.42
N ILE A 225 1.78 12.72 -0.15
CA ILE A 225 1.85 11.38 -0.69
C ILE A 225 1.84 10.38 0.47
N ALA A 226 1.13 9.27 0.30
CA ALA A 226 1.09 8.20 1.28
C ALA A 226 2.47 7.51 1.41
N PRO A 227 2.95 7.27 2.65
CA PRO A 227 4.33 6.81 2.88
C PRO A 227 4.48 5.28 2.97
N HIS A 228 3.48 4.47 2.60
CA HIS A 228 3.48 3.05 2.93
C HIS A 228 3.83 2.15 1.76
N ASP A 229 3.03 2.15 0.70
CA ASP A 229 3.26 1.29 -0.48
C ASP A 229 3.73 2.08 -1.70
N SER A 230 4.21 1.36 -2.69
CA SER A 230 4.83 1.95 -3.88
C SER A 230 3.85 2.51 -4.91
N VAL A 231 2.56 2.53 -4.65
CA VAL A 231 1.55 3.18 -5.50
C VAL A 231 1.79 4.69 -5.57
N GLY A 232 2.18 5.30 -4.44
CA GLY A 232 2.30 6.74 -4.33
C GLY A 232 0.94 7.41 -4.30
N SER A 233 -0.01 6.85 -3.54
CA SER A 233 -1.36 7.37 -3.38
C SER A 233 -1.34 8.83 -2.93
N ASN A 234 -2.10 9.66 -3.65
CA ASN A 234 -2.20 11.08 -3.36
C ASN A 234 -3.18 11.32 -2.21
N ILE A 235 -2.76 12.06 -1.22
CA ILE A 235 -3.52 12.32 0.00
C ILE A 235 -3.56 13.82 0.33
N PHE A 236 -4.56 14.18 1.13
CA PHE A 236 -4.58 15.43 1.88
C PHE A 236 -4.38 15.13 3.37
N ILE A 237 -3.46 15.85 4.00
CA ILE A 237 -3.27 15.85 5.44
C ILE A 237 -3.98 17.07 6.00
N HIS A 238 -4.92 16.85 6.91
CA HIS A 238 -5.65 17.92 7.59
C HIS A 238 -5.05 18.15 8.96
N THR A 239 -4.65 19.40 9.24
CA THR A 239 -3.98 19.76 10.48
C THR A 239 -4.75 20.83 11.24
N LEU A 240 -4.64 20.79 12.57
CA LEU A 240 -5.14 21.82 13.47
C LEU A 240 -4.08 22.06 14.57
N ARG A 241 -3.66 23.32 14.76
CA ARG A 241 -2.71 23.71 15.81
C ARG A 241 -1.44 22.85 15.84
N ASP A 242 -0.84 22.66 14.67
CA ASP A 242 0.39 21.87 14.48
C ASP A 242 0.24 20.36 14.81
N LYS A 243 -0.98 19.82 14.74
CA LYS A 243 -1.29 18.40 14.91
C LYS A 243 -2.02 17.88 13.69
N VAL A 244 -1.66 16.71 13.19
CA VAL A 244 -2.42 15.98 12.18
C VAL A 244 -3.71 15.45 12.83
N ILE A 245 -4.85 15.80 12.25
CA ILE A 245 -6.16 15.38 12.74
C ILE A 245 -6.68 14.20 11.95
N ARG A 246 -6.58 14.25 10.62
CA ARG A 246 -7.01 13.18 9.74
C ARG A 246 -6.30 13.23 8.39
N VAL A 247 -6.39 12.13 7.66
CA VAL A 247 -5.94 12.01 6.26
C VAL A 247 -7.15 11.69 5.39
N ALA A 248 -7.22 12.33 4.23
CA ALA A 248 -8.26 12.13 3.23
C ALA A 248 -7.65 11.90 1.84
N PRO A 249 -8.36 11.24 0.91
CA PRO A 249 -7.87 11.06 -0.45
C PRO A 249 -7.78 12.41 -1.20
N ARG A 250 -6.78 12.54 -2.05
CA ARG A 250 -6.66 13.59 -3.06
C ARG A 250 -6.83 12.97 -4.44
N ASP A 251 -7.76 13.52 -5.22
CA ASP A 251 -8.08 13.02 -6.55
C ASP A 251 -6.83 13.01 -7.45
N ASN A 252 -6.49 11.83 -7.96
CA ASN A 252 -5.50 11.64 -9.02
C ASN A 252 -5.90 10.45 -9.90
N GLU A 253 -6.55 10.74 -11.03
CA GLU A 253 -7.09 9.71 -11.93
C GLU A 253 -6.01 8.76 -12.48
N ALA A 254 -4.77 9.21 -12.59
CA ALA A 254 -3.67 8.40 -13.09
C ALA A 254 -3.16 7.38 -12.05
N ILE A 255 -3.25 7.67 -10.76
CA ILE A 255 -2.68 6.87 -9.68
C ILE A 255 -3.78 6.20 -8.86
N ASN A 256 -4.36 6.91 -7.90
CA ASN A 256 -5.31 6.36 -6.92
C ASN A 256 -6.77 6.70 -7.20
N GLU A 257 -7.10 7.35 -8.31
CA GLU A 257 -8.44 7.90 -8.58
C GLU A 257 -8.89 8.83 -7.43
N VAL A 258 -9.87 8.37 -6.66
CA VAL A 258 -10.42 9.07 -5.49
C VAL A 258 -10.32 8.21 -4.22
N TRP A 259 -9.54 7.12 -4.27
CA TRP A 259 -9.48 6.11 -3.23
C TRP A 259 -8.11 6.08 -2.55
N ILE A 260 -8.09 5.69 -1.29
CA ILE A 260 -6.87 5.36 -0.54
C ILE A 260 -7.09 4.11 0.30
N SER A 261 -6.01 3.45 0.69
CA SER A 261 -6.09 2.32 1.63
C SER A 261 -6.38 2.82 3.06
N ASP A 262 -6.90 1.92 3.90
CA ASP A 262 -7.09 2.23 5.32
C ASP A 262 -5.76 2.45 6.02
N ARG A 263 -4.70 1.77 5.55
CA ARG A 263 -3.32 2.01 5.97
C ARG A 263 -2.90 3.45 5.74
N ASP A 264 -3.13 3.98 4.55
CA ASP A 264 -2.79 5.38 4.20
C ASP A 264 -3.62 6.39 4.99
N ARG A 265 -4.87 6.04 5.28
CA ARG A 265 -5.82 6.93 5.96
C ARG A 265 -5.55 7.08 7.44
N PHE A 266 -5.22 5.99 8.15
CA PHE A 266 -5.21 5.97 9.60
C PHE A 266 -3.83 5.84 10.23
N SER A 267 -2.78 5.63 9.45
CA SER A 267 -1.41 5.48 9.96
C SER A 267 -0.88 6.70 10.72
N TYR A 268 -1.42 7.89 10.45
CA TYR A 268 -1.03 9.14 11.13
C TYR A 268 -1.14 9.06 12.66
N GLU A 269 -2.03 8.21 13.21
CA GLU A 269 -2.13 8.01 14.65
C GLU A 269 -0.79 7.57 15.25
N GLY A 270 -0.01 6.76 14.52
CA GLY A 270 1.29 6.29 14.96
C GLY A 270 2.30 7.41 15.21
N MET A 271 2.13 8.58 14.61
CA MET A 271 3.01 9.73 14.85
C MET A 271 3.01 10.18 16.33
N TYR A 272 1.95 9.89 17.04
CA TYR A 272 1.71 10.35 18.41
C TYR A 272 1.77 9.21 19.44
N SER A 273 2.40 8.09 19.09
CA SER A 273 2.55 6.97 20.04
C SER A 273 3.51 7.32 21.19
N ASP A 274 3.33 6.66 22.34
CA ASP A 274 4.08 6.93 23.57
C ASP A 274 5.59 6.63 23.45
N ASP A 275 6.00 5.78 22.51
CA ASP A 275 7.40 5.43 22.25
C ASP A 275 8.08 6.37 21.24
N ARG A 276 7.48 7.51 20.95
CA ARG A 276 8.04 8.57 20.12
C ARG A 276 9.28 9.16 20.77
N VAL A 277 10.43 9.14 20.05
CA VAL A 277 11.66 9.77 20.57
C VAL A 277 11.71 11.24 20.17
N THR A 278 11.91 12.10 21.20
CA THR A 278 11.84 13.56 21.04
C THR A 278 13.16 14.26 21.33
N GLN A 279 14.14 13.57 21.92
CA GLN A 279 15.46 14.07 22.26
C GLN A 279 16.52 13.08 21.76
N PRO A 280 17.73 13.54 21.37
CA PRO A 280 18.84 12.65 21.17
C PRO A 280 19.19 11.90 22.46
N LEU A 281 19.44 10.60 22.35
CA LEU A 281 19.77 9.73 23.47
C LEU A 281 21.16 9.12 23.25
N VAL A 282 22.01 9.15 24.27
CA VAL A 282 23.32 8.52 24.26
C VAL A 282 23.43 7.58 25.46
N LYS A 283 23.93 6.37 25.24
CA LYS A 283 24.15 5.39 26.29
C LYS A 283 25.48 5.67 27.00
N GLN A 284 25.43 6.03 28.29
CA GLN A 284 26.59 6.32 29.12
C GLN A 284 26.60 5.37 30.30
N ASN A 285 27.66 4.58 30.45
CA ASN A 285 27.80 3.58 31.51
C ASN A 285 26.62 2.59 31.63
N GLY A 286 25.99 2.27 30.51
CA GLY A 286 24.83 1.38 30.42
C GLY A 286 23.47 2.05 30.62
N GLU A 287 23.41 3.33 30.96
CA GLU A 287 22.20 4.10 31.16
C GLU A 287 21.94 5.05 29.98
N TRP A 288 20.67 5.27 29.62
CA TRP A 288 20.28 6.22 28.60
C TRP A 288 20.21 7.64 29.15
N VAL A 289 20.92 8.57 28.50
CA VAL A 289 20.97 9.98 28.86
C VAL A 289 20.50 10.84 27.70
N GLU A 290 19.50 11.69 27.93
CA GLU A 290 19.14 12.75 26.99
C GLU A 290 20.29 13.74 26.83
N THR A 291 20.56 14.15 25.59
CA THR A 291 21.67 15.06 25.30
C THR A 291 21.32 16.05 24.18
N GLU A 292 22.17 17.05 24.01
CA GLU A 292 22.09 17.99 22.91
C GLU A 292 22.57 17.35 21.60
N TRP A 293 22.04 17.82 20.47
CA TRP A 293 22.40 17.33 19.15
C TRP A 293 23.91 17.33 18.88
N GLN A 294 24.62 18.40 19.27
CA GLN A 294 26.05 18.50 19.05
C GLN A 294 26.82 17.39 19.73
N SER A 295 26.52 17.12 21.00
CA SER A 295 27.14 16.03 21.76
C SER A 295 26.82 14.65 21.20
N ALA A 296 25.59 14.41 20.71
CA ALA A 296 25.21 13.16 20.07
C ALA A 296 25.97 12.95 18.75
N PHE A 297 26.15 13.98 17.94
CA PHE A 297 26.95 13.91 16.72
C PHE A 297 28.43 13.65 17.00
N GLU A 298 29.01 14.36 17.97
CA GLU A 298 30.42 14.17 18.37
C GLU A 298 30.66 12.76 18.90
N THR A 299 29.75 12.22 19.71
CA THR A 299 29.82 10.84 20.19
C THR A 299 29.76 9.84 19.04
N THR A 300 28.81 10.03 18.12
CA THR A 300 28.62 9.15 16.95
C THR A 300 29.87 9.18 16.05
N HIS A 301 30.35 10.38 15.71
CA HIS A 301 31.55 10.56 14.88
C HIS A 301 32.77 9.92 15.54
N ALA A 302 33.03 10.19 16.81
CA ALA A 302 34.19 9.67 17.52
C ALA A 302 34.20 8.12 17.54
N ALA A 303 33.06 7.50 17.82
CA ALA A 303 32.92 6.03 17.83
C ALA A 303 33.13 5.42 16.44
N LEU A 304 32.43 5.92 15.43
CA LEU A 304 32.57 5.44 14.05
C LEU A 304 34.01 5.63 13.53
N ASN A 305 34.61 6.80 13.72
CA ASN A 305 35.97 7.11 13.28
C ASN A 305 37.04 6.22 13.97
N LYS A 306 36.81 5.88 15.25
CA LYS A 306 37.66 4.92 15.97
C LYS A 306 37.59 3.53 15.32
N ILE A 307 36.40 3.05 15.00
CA ILE A 307 36.16 1.75 14.36
C ILE A 307 36.78 1.74 12.96
N ILE A 308 36.52 2.78 12.15
CA ILE A 308 37.07 2.91 10.79
C ILE A 308 38.62 2.87 10.82
N LYS A 309 39.24 3.59 11.76
CA LYS A 309 40.72 3.59 11.89
C LYS A 309 41.28 2.24 12.33
N ALA A 310 40.53 1.49 13.13
CA ALA A 310 40.97 0.21 13.64
C ALA A 310 40.75 -0.97 12.71
N ASN A 311 39.61 -0.97 12.00
CA ASN A 311 39.09 -2.12 11.26
C ASN A 311 38.86 -1.86 9.77
N GLY A 312 39.03 -0.61 9.29
CA GLY A 312 38.68 -0.20 7.92
C GLY A 312 37.24 0.26 7.79
N ALA A 313 36.96 1.03 6.75
CA ALA A 313 35.63 1.56 6.51
C ALA A 313 34.57 0.49 6.19
N GLU A 314 35.01 -0.63 5.58
CA GLU A 314 34.15 -1.78 5.26
C GLU A 314 33.61 -2.49 6.52
N SER A 315 34.14 -2.19 7.71
CA SER A 315 33.58 -2.68 8.97
C SER A 315 32.31 -1.93 9.43
N VAL A 316 31.92 -0.84 8.72
CA VAL A 316 30.70 -0.08 8.96
C VAL A 316 29.66 -0.44 7.92
N ALA A 317 28.43 -0.67 8.36
CA ALA A 317 27.29 -0.96 7.49
C ALA A 317 26.10 -0.07 7.81
N SER A 318 25.22 0.12 6.83
CA SER A 318 23.99 0.86 7.01
C SER A 318 22.80 0.14 6.41
N MET A 319 21.73 0.07 7.18
CA MET A 319 20.41 -0.42 6.76
C MET A 319 19.39 0.71 6.83
N ILE A 320 18.60 0.88 5.77
CA ILE A 320 17.62 1.97 5.66
C ILE A 320 16.27 1.45 5.18
N SER A 321 15.20 2.00 5.75
CA SER A 321 13.84 1.72 5.28
C SER A 321 13.57 2.37 3.92
N ALA A 322 12.96 1.61 3.02
CA ALA A 322 12.47 2.14 1.75
C ALA A 322 11.16 2.98 1.88
N THR A 323 10.69 3.25 3.10
CA THR A 323 9.67 4.28 3.37
C THR A 323 10.29 5.67 3.59
N SER A 324 11.62 5.76 3.65
CA SER A 324 12.35 7.04 3.78
C SER A 324 12.23 7.87 2.50
N THR A 325 12.40 9.18 2.61
CA THR A 325 12.38 10.06 1.44
C THR A 325 13.58 9.80 0.53
N LEU A 326 13.47 10.13 -0.74
CA LEU A 326 14.56 10.00 -1.72
C LEU A 326 15.82 10.73 -1.26
N GLU A 327 15.65 11.88 -0.61
CA GLU A 327 16.70 12.72 -0.09
C GLU A 327 17.47 12.02 1.06
N GLU A 328 16.76 11.34 1.93
CA GLU A 328 17.35 10.56 3.02
C GLU A 328 18.12 9.34 2.49
N LEU A 329 17.52 8.61 1.55
CA LEU A 329 18.15 7.47 0.87
C LEU A 329 19.44 7.89 0.16
N TYR A 330 19.40 9.02 -0.56
CA TYR A 330 20.54 9.53 -1.30
C TYR A 330 21.67 10.03 -0.39
N LEU A 331 21.34 10.87 0.61
CA LEU A 331 22.36 11.41 1.49
C LEU A 331 23.01 10.33 2.35
N LEU A 332 22.27 9.32 2.79
CA LEU A 332 22.86 8.21 3.54
C LEU A 332 23.85 7.41 2.69
N GLN A 333 23.47 7.03 1.46
CA GLN A 333 24.41 6.32 0.59
C GLN A 333 25.63 7.18 0.23
N LYS A 334 25.42 8.49 -0.03
CA LYS A 334 26.53 9.42 -0.30
C LYS A 334 27.49 9.53 0.87
N MET A 335 26.95 9.57 2.11
CA MET A 335 27.75 9.57 3.33
C MET A 335 28.51 8.26 3.51
N MET A 336 27.84 7.10 3.34
CA MET A 336 28.49 5.79 3.49
C MET A 336 29.67 5.63 2.53
N ARG A 337 29.49 5.98 1.26
CA ARG A 337 30.58 5.95 0.28
C ARG A 337 31.66 6.98 0.55
N GLY A 338 31.28 8.16 1.05
CA GLY A 338 32.22 9.21 1.47
C GLY A 338 33.14 8.76 2.59
N ILE A 339 32.67 7.97 3.55
CA ILE A 339 33.53 7.38 4.59
C ILE A 339 34.29 6.14 4.12
N GLY A 340 34.05 5.67 2.89
CA GLY A 340 34.75 4.54 2.26
C GLY A 340 34.04 3.19 2.37
N SER A 341 32.75 3.14 2.77
CA SER A 341 31.98 1.89 2.84
C SER A 341 30.90 1.82 1.77
N ASN A 342 30.81 0.68 1.05
CA ASN A 342 29.72 0.34 0.15
C ASN A 342 28.65 -0.54 0.81
N ASN A 343 28.74 -0.79 2.11
CA ASN A 343 27.81 -1.62 2.86
C ASN A 343 26.53 -0.85 3.21
N ILE A 344 25.66 -0.68 2.23
CA ILE A 344 24.35 -0.05 2.40
C ILE A 344 23.30 -0.84 1.65
N ASP A 345 22.15 -1.12 2.27
CA ASP A 345 21.04 -1.79 1.60
C ASP A 345 19.68 -1.37 2.19
N HIS A 346 18.67 -1.31 1.34
CA HIS A 346 17.26 -1.08 1.71
C HIS A 346 16.42 -2.34 1.55
N ARG A 347 16.93 -3.40 0.90
CA ARG A 347 16.22 -4.64 0.58
C ARG A 347 16.24 -5.61 1.76
N LEU A 348 15.74 -5.17 2.91
CA LEU A 348 15.93 -5.85 4.19
C LEU A 348 15.22 -7.20 4.28
N ARG A 349 14.12 -7.38 3.50
CA ARG A 349 13.33 -8.62 3.48
C ARG A 349 13.74 -9.60 2.38
N GLN A 350 14.53 -9.16 1.41
CA GLN A 350 15.07 -10.02 0.37
C GLN A 350 16.09 -11.00 0.96
N VAL A 351 16.08 -12.24 0.46
CA VAL A 351 16.96 -13.32 0.91
C VAL A 351 17.99 -13.68 -0.16
N ASP A 352 17.54 -13.78 -1.41
CA ASP A 352 18.40 -14.15 -2.54
C ASP A 352 18.91 -12.92 -3.28
N PHE A 353 20.23 -12.77 -3.31
CA PHE A 353 20.94 -11.69 -3.98
C PHE A 353 21.89 -12.20 -5.08
N SER A 354 21.78 -13.48 -5.46
CA SER A 354 22.74 -14.15 -6.35
C SER A 354 22.84 -13.48 -7.73
N ASP A 355 21.77 -12.84 -8.20
CA ASP A 355 21.72 -12.16 -9.48
C ASP A 355 21.65 -10.61 -9.38
N GLN A 356 21.99 -10.03 -8.22
CA GLN A 356 21.85 -8.60 -7.98
C GLN A 356 22.60 -7.70 -8.99
N SER A 357 23.72 -8.17 -9.55
CA SER A 357 24.48 -7.45 -10.57
C SER A 357 23.70 -7.26 -11.87
N SER A 358 22.83 -8.21 -12.20
CA SER A 358 21.98 -8.22 -13.39
C SER A 358 20.57 -7.66 -13.13
N ALA A 359 20.27 -7.21 -11.89
CA ALA A 359 18.98 -6.63 -11.55
C ALA A 359 18.68 -5.38 -12.40
N PRO A 360 17.41 -5.07 -12.70
CA PRO A 360 17.01 -3.77 -13.27
C PRO A 360 17.60 -2.60 -12.47
N VAL A 361 17.84 -1.46 -13.12
CA VAL A 361 18.28 -0.23 -12.43
C VAL A 361 17.28 0.15 -11.35
N MET A 362 16.00 -0.05 -11.63
CA MET A 362 14.88 0.10 -10.73
C MET A 362 13.81 -0.91 -11.14
N PRO A 363 13.46 -1.88 -10.29
CA PRO A 363 12.27 -2.70 -10.52
C PRO A 363 11.01 -1.83 -10.55
N TRP A 364 10.20 -1.94 -11.60
CA TRP A 364 9.04 -1.08 -11.79
C TRP A 364 7.82 -1.85 -12.32
N LEU A 365 6.65 -1.20 -12.36
CA LEU A 365 5.39 -1.82 -12.77
C LEU A 365 5.36 -2.23 -14.25
N GLY A 366 6.28 -1.75 -15.08
CA GLY A 366 6.32 -2.05 -16.50
C GLY A 366 5.34 -1.24 -17.34
N MET A 367 4.41 -0.51 -16.72
CA MET A 367 3.39 0.33 -17.35
C MET A 367 2.88 1.40 -16.39
N ASN A 368 1.99 2.29 -16.86
CA ASN A 368 1.31 3.21 -15.95
C ASN A 368 0.21 2.49 -15.16
N ILE A 369 -0.01 2.89 -13.91
CA ILE A 369 -1.04 2.30 -13.01
C ILE A 369 -2.43 2.32 -13.65
N LYS A 370 -2.81 3.44 -14.29
CA LYS A 370 -4.10 3.56 -14.98
C LYS A 370 -4.31 2.56 -16.11
N ASP A 371 -3.22 2.08 -16.74
CA ASP A 371 -3.31 1.17 -17.88
C ASP A 371 -3.60 -0.27 -17.44
N LEU A 372 -3.39 -0.60 -16.14
CA LEU A 372 -3.83 -1.87 -15.55
C LEU A 372 -5.33 -2.11 -15.72
N GLU A 373 -6.15 -1.07 -15.80
CA GLU A 373 -7.60 -1.23 -16.06
C GLU A 373 -7.91 -1.83 -17.44
N LYS A 374 -6.96 -1.82 -18.37
CA LYS A 374 -7.13 -2.25 -19.76
C LYS A 374 -6.39 -3.54 -20.10
N ILE A 375 -5.77 -4.18 -19.11
CA ILE A 375 -5.09 -5.46 -19.34
C ILE A 375 -6.08 -6.55 -19.75
N ASN A 376 -5.61 -7.52 -20.51
CA ASN A 376 -6.41 -8.68 -20.91
C ASN A 376 -6.12 -9.90 -20.05
N SER A 377 -4.89 -10.00 -19.53
CA SER A 377 -4.47 -11.09 -18.66
C SER A 377 -3.38 -10.66 -17.71
N VAL A 378 -3.38 -11.23 -16.51
CA VAL A 378 -2.29 -11.09 -15.53
C VAL A 378 -2.00 -12.43 -14.86
N LEU A 379 -0.71 -12.75 -14.76
CA LEU A 379 -0.20 -13.82 -13.93
C LEU A 379 0.45 -13.20 -12.69
N LEU A 380 -0.13 -13.42 -11.52
CA LEU A 380 0.41 -13.00 -10.23
C LEU A 380 1.35 -14.09 -9.69
N VAL A 381 2.61 -13.76 -9.49
CA VAL A 381 3.63 -14.71 -9.00
C VAL A 381 4.06 -14.30 -7.60
N GLY A 382 3.81 -15.16 -6.62
CA GLY A 382 4.14 -14.88 -5.23
C GLY A 382 3.61 -13.51 -4.75
N ASN A 383 2.31 -13.28 -4.95
CA ASN A 383 1.73 -11.94 -4.82
C ASN A 383 0.39 -11.99 -4.06
N ASN A 384 0.31 -11.28 -2.95
CA ASN A 384 -0.93 -11.00 -2.23
C ASN A 384 -1.38 -9.56 -2.51
N ILE A 385 -1.64 -9.25 -3.80
CA ILE A 385 -1.86 -7.89 -4.31
C ILE A 385 -2.92 -7.11 -3.55
N ARG A 386 -3.95 -7.78 -3.03
CA ARG A 386 -5.01 -7.16 -2.25
C ARG A 386 -4.47 -6.53 -0.96
N LYS A 387 -3.58 -7.21 -0.25
CA LYS A 387 -3.02 -6.74 1.02
C LYS A 387 -1.73 -5.94 0.84
N GLU A 388 -0.94 -6.30 -0.15
CA GLU A 388 0.30 -5.58 -0.47
C GLU A 388 0.00 -4.19 -1.04
N GLN A 389 -0.87 -4.12 -2.07
CA GLN A 389 -1.12 -2.94 -2.90
C GLN A 389 -2.63 -2.79 -3.20
N PRO A 390 -3.48 -2.36 -2.25
CA PRO A 390 -4.93 -2.34 -2.41
C PRO A 390 -5.42 -1.56 -3.63
N ILE A 391 -4.78 -0.45 -3.98
CA ILE A 391 -5.12 0.36 -5.16
C ILE A 391 -4.80 -0.37 -6.46
N ILE A 392 -3.71 -1.13 -6.53
CA ILE A 392 -3.38 -1.97 -7.70
C ILE A 392 -4.40 -3.11 -7.83
N ALA A 393 -4.75 -3.75 -6.72
CA ALA A 393 -5.82 -4.77 -6.70
C ALA A 393 -7.15 -4.20 -7.23
N HIS A 394 -7.51 -2.97 -6.83
CA HIS A 394 -8.69 -2.27 -7.35
C HIS A 394 -8.61 -2.05 -8.87
N ARG A 395 -7.45 -1.62 -9.41
CA ARG A 395 -7.26 -1.44 -10.87
C ARG A 395 -7.41 -2.76 -11.63
N ILE A 396 -6.82 -3.86 -11.12
CA ILE A 396 -6.99 -5.20 -11.70
C ILE A 396 -8.45 -5.65 -11.61
N ARG A 397 -9.14 -5.39 -10.49
CA ARG A 397 -10.57 -5.68 -10.34
C ARG A 397 -11.40 -4.99 -11.42
N LYS A 398 -11.13 -3.73 -11.73
CA LYS A 398 -11.79 -3.01 -12.84
C LYS A 398 -11.55 -3.68 -14.19
N ALA A 399 -10.31 -4.12 -14.47
CA ALA A 399 -10.02 -4.87 -15.70
C ALA A 399 -10.85 -6.17 -15.77
N VAL A 400 -10.98 -6.90 -14.67
CA VAL A 400 -11.82 -8.11 -14.60
C VAL A 400 -13.30 -7.79 -14.83
N GLN A 401 -13.82 -6.73 -14.20
CA GLN A 401 -15.25 -6.39 -14.27
C GLN A 401 -15.68 -5.76 -15.60
N HIS A 402 -14.83 -4.94 -16.21
CA HIS A 402 -15.20 -4.13 -17.37
C HIS A 402 -14.61 -4.66 -18.69
N HIS A 403 -13.56 -5.47 -18.61
CA HIS A 403 -12.84 -5.97 -19.79
C HIS A 403 -12.67 -7.50 -19.81
N ASP A 404 -13.29 -8.23 -18.86
CA ASP A 404 -13.20 -9.68 -18.71
C ASP A 404 -11.74 -10.19 -18.66
N ALA A 405 -10.87 -9.42 -18.00
CA ALA A 405 -9.45 -9.76 -17.87
C ALA A 405 -9.28 -11.10 -17.14
N ASN A 406 -8.38 -11.94 -17.66
CA ASN A 406 -8.03 -13.21 -17.04
C ASN A 406 -7.00 -13.01 -15.94
N VAL A 407 -7.32 -13.39 -14.71
CA VAL A 407 -6.36 -13.42 -13.62
C VAL A 407 -5.99 -14.86 -13.32
N SER A 408 -4.68 -15.10 -13.24
CA SER A 408 -4.11 -16.38 -12.80
C SER A 408 -3.03 -16.10 -11.76
N PHE A 409 -2.70 -17.10 -10.95
CA PHE A 409 -1.63 -16.94 -9.96
C PHE A 409 -0.83 -18.23 -9.72
N VAL A 410 0.40 -18.06 -9.21
CA VAL A 410 1.25 -19.09 -8.58
C VAL A 410 1.60 -18.59 -7.19
N ASN A 411 1.01 -19.16 -6.14
CA ASN A 411 1.16 -18.70 -4.77
C ASN A 411 1.25 -19.85 -3.76
N PRO A 412 1.83 -19.62 -2.57
CA PRO A 412 1.84 -20.61 -1.48
C PRO A 412 0.49 -20.74 -0.76
N ALA A 413 -0.47 -19.89 -1.07
CA ALA A 413 -1.81 -19.87 -0.52
C ALA A 413 -2.83 -19.25 -1.47
N ASP A 414 -4.12 -19.53 -1.30
CA ASP A 414 -5.20 -18.76 -1.91
C ASP A 414 -5.49 -17.51 -1.06
N TYR A 415 -5.05 -16.37 -1.54
CA TYR A 415 -5.15 -15.10 -0.81
C TYR A 415 -6.50 -14.39 -0.90
N ASN A 416 -7.47 -14.93 -1.63
CA ASN A 416 -8.79 -14.33 -1.83
C ASN A 416 -8.74 -12.85 -2.32
N PHE A 417 -8.58 -12.67 -3.61
CA PHE A 417 -8.36 -11.33 -4.21
C PHE A 417 -9.62 -10.46 -4.34
N ASN A 418 -10.80 -10.93 -3.94
CA ASN A 418 -12.09 -10.24 -4.11
C ASN A 418 -12.48 -9.96 -5.57
N PHE A 419 -11.87 -10.64 -6.52
CA PHE A 419 -12.26 -10.68 -7.93
C PHE A 419 -12.10 -12.10 -8.48
N LYS A 420 -12.69 -12.34 -9.65
CA LYS A 420 -12.68 -13.67 -10.27
C LYS A 420 -11.28 -14.05 -10.73
N VAL A 421 -10.79 -15.18 -10.26
CA VAL A 421 -9.57 -15.84 -10.73
C VAL A 421 -9.96 -16.93 -11.72
N LYS A 422 -9.23 -17.03 -12.84
CA LYS A 422 -9.44 -18.04 -13.86
C LYS A 422 -8.74 -19.35 -13.52
N THR A 423 -7.46 -19.28 -13.14
CA THR A 423 -6.65 -20.44 -12.79
C THR A 423 -5.69 -20.07 -11.66
N GLY A 424 -5.76 -20.81 -10.56
CA GLY A 424 -4.85 -20.63 -9.40
C GLY A 424 -4.00 -21.87 -9.20
N LEU A 425 -2.68 -21.71 -9.16
CA LEU A 425 -1.73 -22.73 -8.74
C LEU A 425 -1.31 -22.47 -7.30
N ILE A 426 -1.91 -23.22 -6.37
CA ILE A 426 -1.55 -23.19 -4.96
C ILE A 426 -0.51 -24.27 -4.74
N THR A 427 0.71 -23.91 -4.40
CA THR A 427 1.83 -24.84 -4.39
C THR A 427 2.69 -24.67 -3.13
N ASP A 428 3.43 -25.73 -2.79
CA ASP A 428 4.52 -25.62 -1.82
C ASP A 428 5.47 -24.49 -2.23
N ILE A 429 5.87 -23.66 -1.27
CA ILE A 429 6.78 -22.54 -1.53
C ILE A 429 8.07 -23.00 -2.21
N SER A 430 8.58 -24.18 -1.85
CA SER A 430 9.78 -24.77 -2.45
C SER A 430 9.57 -25.28 -3.88
N ALA A 431 8.32 -25.54 -4.27
CA ALA A 431 7.95 -26.01 -5.60
C ALA A 431 7.51 -24.88 -6.57
N MET A 432 7.44 -23.63 -6.11
CA MET A 432 7.05 -22.50 -6.96
C MET A 432 7.92 -22.39 -8.21
N THR A 433 9.22 -22.68 -8.13
CA THR A 433 10.12 -22.67 -9.28
C THR A 433 9.82 -23.80 -10.28
N GLU A 434 9.32 -24.94 -9.82
CA GLU A 434 8.90 -26.07 -10.68
C GLU A 434 7.65 -25.70 -11.46
N GLU A 435 6.65 -25.05 -10.82
CA GLU A 435 5.44 -24.56 -11.48
C GLU A 435 5.78 -23.50 -12.53
N LEU A 436 6.67 -22.58 -12.22
CA LEU A 436 7.13 -21.56 -13.18
C LEU A 436 7.95 -22.17 -14.32
N ALA A 437 8.73 -23.21 -14.07
CA ALA A 437 9.43 -23.95 -15.12
C ALA A 437 8.45 -24.68 -16.06
N ALA A 438 7.36 -25.23 -15.53
CA ALA A 438 6.30 -25.83 -16.33
C ALA A 438 5.55 -24.79 -17.18
N LEU A 439 5.28 -23.61 -16.62
CA LEU A 439 4.72 -22.48 -17.39
C LEU A 439 5.69 -22.01 -18.49
N ALA A 440 6.97 -21.87 -18.20
CA ALA A 440 7.99 -21.51 -19.19
C ALA A 440 8.08 -22.56 -20.30
N LYS A 441 8.00 -23.87 -19.97
CA LYS A 441 7.94 -24.95 -20.96
C LYS A 441 6.71 -24.85 -21.87
N ALA A 442 5.55 -24.62 -21.31
CA ALA A 442 4.32 -24.45 -22.06
C ALA A 442 4.39 -23.21 -22.98
N ALA A 443 4.93 -22.09 -22.47
CA ALA A 443 5.13 -20.86 -23.23
C ALA A 443 6.12 -21.04 -24.39
N THR A 444 7.23 -21.74 -24.16
CA THR A 444 8.24 -22.11 -25.16
C THR A 444 7.63 -22.97 -26.27
N ALA A 445 6.84 -23.99 -25.89
CA ALA A 445 6.17 -24.86 -26.86
C ALA A 445 5.20 -24.09 -27.79
N LYS A 446 4.54 -23.06 -27.24
CA LYS A 446 3.60 -22.22 -27.98
C LYS A 446 4.31 -21.22 -28.90
N SER A 447 5.37 -20.57 -28.45
CA SER A 447 6.14 -19.59 -29.24
C SER A 447 7.04 -20.22 -30.31
N GLY A 448 7.44 -21.49 -30.13
CA GLY A 448 8.41 -22.18 -30.97
C GLY A 448 9.85 -21.67 -30.84
N GLN A 449 10.13 -20.79 -29.86
CA GLN A 449 11.47 -20.27 -29.61
C GLN A 449 12.16 -21.08 -28.49
N SER A 450 13.50 -21.08 -28.44
CA SER A 450 14.26 -21.80 -27.39
C SER A 450 14.28 -21.00 -26.09
N VAL A 451 14.24 -21.72 -24.98
CA VAL A 451 14.47 -21.17 -23.64
C VAL A 451 15.96 -20.82 -23.47
N ALA A 452 16.26 -19.88 -22.56
CA ALA A 452 17.62 -19.53 -22.18
C ALA A 452 18.40 -20.77 -21.71
N SER A 453 19.69 -20.89 -22.14
CA SER A 453 20.50 -22.11 -21.97
C SER A 453 20.68 -22.53 -20.50
N HIS A 454 20.81 -21.57 -19.58
CA HIS A 454 20.96 -21.83 -18.15
C HIS A 454 19.69 -22.39 -17.48
N LEU A 455 18.51 -22.19 -18.09
CA LEU A 455 17.23 -22.72 -17.61
C LEU A 455 16.81 -24.01 -18.33
N ALA A 456 17.48 -24.38 -19.41
CA ALA A 456 17.05 -25.45 -20.30
C ALA A 456 16.87 -26.81 -19.59
N THR A 457 17.77 -27.19 -18.68
CA THR A 457 17.66 -28.44 -17.95
C THR A 457 16.41 -28.49 -17.08
N LEU A 458 16.15 -27.44 -16.31
CA LEU A 458 15.00 -27.33 -15.42
C LEU A 458 13.69 -27.30 -16.22
N VAL A 459 13.60 -26.43 -17.22
CA VAL A 459 12.41 -26.26 -18.04
C VAL A 459 12.07 -27.53 -18.82
N ASN A 460 13.08 -28.22 -19.39
CA ASN A 460 12.84 -29.48 -20.10
C ASN A 460 12.35 -30.61 -19.20
N ALA A 461 12.82 -30.65 -17.94
CA ALA A 461 12.41 -31.66 -16.96
C ALA A 461 11.00 -31.42 -16.40
N ALA A 462 10.49 -30.19 -16.45
CA ALA A 462 9.20 -29.83 -15.86
C ALA A 462 8.01 -30.55 -16.52
N THR A 463 6.97 -30.84 -15.74
CA THR A 463 5.73 -31.49 -16.20
C THR A 463 4.64 -30.46 -16.44
N VAL A 464 4.19 -30.34 -17.69
CA VAL A 464 3.12 -29.41 -18.07
C VAL A 464 1.75 -30.05 -17.83
N THR A 465 0.84 -29.29 -17.20
CA THR A 465 -0.56 -29.68 -17.00
C THR A 465 -1.50 -28.80 -17.83
N SER A 466 -2.79 -29.15 -17.87
CA SER A 466 -3.84 -28.34 -18.53
C SER A 466 -3.95 -26.92 -17.96
N ASP A 467 -3.65 -26.76 -16.67
CA ASP A 467 -3.70 -25.44 -16.01
C ASP A 467 -2.56 -24.53 -16.49
N HIS A 468 -1.35 -25.07 -16.66
CA HIS A 468 -0.23 -24.35 -17.26
C HIS A 468 -0.54 -23.89 -18.69
N GLU A 469 -1.11 -24.80 -19.51
CA GLU A 469 -1.55 -24.47 -20.89
C GLU A 469 -2.62 -23.39 -20.89
N SER A 470 -3.59 -23.45 -19.96
CA SER A 470 -4.66 -22.45 -19.83
C SER A 470 -4.11 -21.06 -19.48
N ILE A 471 -3.16 -20.99 -18.54
CA ILE A 471 -2.48 -19.74 -18.16
C ILE A 471 -1.72 -19.15 -19.33
N VAL A 472 -0.89 -19.95 -19.99
CA VAL A 472 -0.10 -19.51 -21.16
C VAL A 472 -1.00 -19.10 -22.32
N ALA A 473 -2.12 -19.81 -22.55
CA ALA A 473 -3.09 -19.42 -23.56
C ALA A 473 -3.73 -18.06 -23.27
N ALA A 474 -4.01 -17.76 -22.01
CA ALA A 474 -4.56 -16.47 -21.60
C ALA A 474 -3.55 -15.32 -21.78
N LEU A 475 -2.28 -15.54 -21.43
CA LEU A 475 -1.19 -14.55 -21.57
C LEU A 475 -0.87 -14.26 -23.04
N SER A 476 -0.88 -15.28 -23.90
CA SER A 476 -0.51 -15.19 -25.33
C SER A 476 -1.72 -14.96 -26.25
N SER A 477 -2.77 -14.27 -25.80
CA SER A 477 -3.93 -13.94 -26.65
C SER A 477 -3.54 -12.94 -27.75
N ASP A 478 -4.41 -12.77 -28.79
CA ASP A 478 -4.20 -11.78 -29.86
C ASP A 478 -4.02 -10.32 -29.40
N LYS A 479 -4.09 -10.11 -28.10
CA LYS A 479 -3.88 -8.83 -27.40
C LYS A 479 -2.78 -8.96 -26.36
N ALA A 480 -1.74 -9.73 -26.66
CA ALA A 480 -0.64 -10.03 -25.72
C ALA A 480 0.09 -8.77 -25.19
N ASP A 481 0.12 -7.70 -25.98
CA ASP A 481 0.65 -6.38 -25.58
C ASP A 481 0.03 -5.79 -24.31
N LYS A 482 -1.08 -6.39 -23.85
CA LYS A 482 -1.81 -6.03 -22.63
C LYS A 482 -1.80 -7.13 -21.57
N SER A 483 -0.91 -8.08 -21.69
CA SER A 483 -0.74 -9.15 -20.71
C SER A 483 0.45 -8.87 -19.82
N VAL A 484 0.37 -9.29 -18.54
CA VAL A 484 1.34 -8.95 -17.52
C VAL A 484 1.73 -10.19 -16.72
N VAL A 485 3.04 -10.37 -16.48
CA VAL A 485 3.58 -11.29 -15.47
C VAL A 485 4.07 -10.43 -14.32
N MET A 486 3.45 -10.54 -13.15
CA MET A 486 3.63 -9.61 -12.03
C MET A 486 4.22 -10.30 -10.80
N LEU A 487 5.41 -9.86 -10.39
CA LEU A 487 6.12 -10.37 -9.21
C LEU A 487 5.74 -9.57 -7.96
N GLY A 488 5.23 -10.28 -6.94
CA GLY A 488 4.87 -9.69 -5.64
C GLY A 488 5.91 -9.95 -4.56
N ASN A 489 5.57 -9.59 -3.33
CA ASN A 489 6.51 -9.63 -2.21
C ASN A 489 6.98 -11.04 -1.86
N VAL A 490 6.11 -12.06 -1.94
CA VAL A 490 6.49 -13.46 -1.70
C VAL A 490 7.53 -13.91 -2.71
N ALA A 491 7.37 -13.53 -3.98
CA ALA A 491 8.34 -13.86 -5.03
C ALA A 491 9.69 -13.16 -4.81
N VAL A 492 9.66 -11.86 -4.50
CA VAL A 492 10.88 -11.03 -4.29
C VAL A 492 11.66 -11.47 -3.05
N ASN A 493 10.96 -11.90 -2.01
CA ASN A 493 11.56 -12.35 -0.75
C ASN A 493 11.82 -13.86 -0.72
N HIS A 494 11.55 -14.58 -1.81
CA HIS A 494 11.76 -16.02 -1.92
C HIS A 494 13.25 -16.39 -1.91
N PRO A 495 13.67 -17.49 -1.26
CA PRO A 495 15.06 -17.95 -1.26
C PRO A 495 15.65 -18.29 -2.63
N GLN A 496 14.81 -18.45 -3.65
CA GLN A 496 15.20 -18.68 -5.06
C GLN A 496 14.69 -17.53 -5.97
N PHE A 497 14.72 -16.29 -5.50
CA PHE A 497 14.18 -15.15 -6.26
C PHE A 497 14.85 -14.97 -7.63
N ALA A 498 16.15 -15.15 -7.72
CA ALA A 498 16.88 -15.07 -8.98
C ALA A 498 16.35 -16.05 -10.04
N LEU A 499 16.03 -17.28 -9.62
CA LEU A 499 15.43 -18.29 -10.49
C LEU A 499 13.96 -17.94 -10.85
N ILE A 500 13.16 -17.51 -9.86
CA ILE A 500 11.78 -17.04 -10.10
C ILE A 500 11.76 -15.90 -11.10
N ARG A 501 12.65 -14.92 -10.95
CA ARG A 501 12.79 -13.79 -11.86
C ARG A 501 13.16 -14.24 -13.28
N SER A 502 14.15 -15.12 -13.41
CA SER A 502 14.58 -15.63 -14.73
C SER A 502 13.47 -16.43 -15.42
N LEU A 503 12.76 -17.30 -14.70
CA LEU A 503 11.63 -18.06 -15.25
C LEU A 503 10.46 -17.15 -15.61
N SER A 504 10.13 -16.17 -14.79
CA SER A 504 9.06 -15.19 -15.07
C SER A 504 9.38 -14.34 -16.29
N ASN A 505 10.65 -13.96 -16.48
CA ASN A 505 11.10 -13.27 -17.68
C ASN A 505 10.97 -14.15 -18.94
N GLU A 506 11.32 -15.44 -18.85
CA GLU A 506 11.11 -16.37 -19.97
C GLU A 506 9.62 -16.52 -20.31
N ILE A 507 8.75 -16.65 -19.29
CA ILE A 507 7.30 -16.68 -19.52
C ILE A 507 6.85 -15.40 -20.22
N ALA A 508 7.25 -14.23 -19.72
CA ALA A 508 6.88 -12.95 -20.31
C ALA A 508 7.38 -12.82 -21.75
N ARG A 509 8.64 -13.18 -22.01
CA ARG A 509 9.25 -13.15 -23.35
C ARG A 509 8.53 -14.05 -24.35
N HIS A 510 8.20 -15.29 -23.97
CA HIS A 510 7.55 -16.26 -24.84
C HIS A 510 6.06 -16.02 -25.05
N THR A 511 5.42 -15.26 -24.16
CA THR A 511 4.00 -14.87 -24.26
C THR A 511 3.81 -13.42 -24.74
N GLU A 512 4.90 -12.70 -25.04
CA GLU A 512 4.91 -11.28 -25.38
C GLU A 512 4.22 -10.40 -24.30
N SER A 513 4.30 -10.83 -23.02
CA SER A 513 3.73 -10.14 -21.88
C SER A 513 4.74 -9.16 -21.27
N GLN A 514 4.24 -8.14 -20.60
CA GLN A 514 5.07 -7.23 -19.82
C GLN A 514 5.49 -7.88 -18.49
N LEU A 515 6.80 -7.90 -18.17
CA LEU A 515 7.26 -8.25 -16.83
C LEU A 515 7.08 -7.04 -15.90
N ALA A 516 6.45 -7.23 -14.77
CA ALA A 516 6.10 -6.19 -13.81
C ALA A 516 6.55 -6.55 -12.38
N TYR A 517 6.87 -5.53 -11.61
CA TYR A 517 7.12 -5.65 -10.17
C TYR A 517 6.13 -4.78 -9.39
N THR A 518 5.72 -5.26 -8.23
CA THR A 518 5.01 -4.48 -7.22
C THR A 518 5.94 -4.27 -6.01
N PRO A 519 6.88 -3.30 -6.07
CA PRO A 519 7.81 -3.05 -4.96
C PRO A 519 7.06 -2.78 -3.66
N GLU A 520 7.61 -3.23 -2.53
CA GLU A 520 6.86 -3.27 -1.28
C GLU A 520 6.53 -1.89 -0.71
N PHE A 521 7.54 -1.00 -0.63
CA PHE A 521 7.44 0.27 0.09
C PHE A 521 7.35 1.48 -0.83
N SER A 522 6.85 2.58 -0.28
CA SER A 522 6.54 3.84 -0.98
C SER A 522 7.69 4.41 -1.81
N ASN A 523 8.91 4.18 -1.41
CA ASN A 523 10.10 4.69 -2.09
C ASN A 523 11.11 3.57 -2.43
N SER A 524 10.65 2.32 -2.56
CA SER A 524 11.51 1.23 -3.02
C SER A 524 12.17 1.56 -4.36
N ALA A 525 11.41 2.14 -5.29
CA ALA A 525 11.91 2.60 -6.57
C ALA A 525 12.97 3.71 -6.40
N GLY A 526 12.68 4.70 -5.56
CA GLY A 526 13.62 5.78 -5.24
C GLY A 526 14.90 5.28 -4.57
N ALA A 527 14.82 4.22 -3.73
CA ALA A 527 15.97 3.65 -3.07
C ALA A 527 16.97 3.01 -4.06
N TRP A 528 16.45 2.34 -5.10
CA TRP A 528 17.27 1.85 -6.20
C TRP A 528 17.94 3.00 -6.98
N LEU A 529 17.15 4.03 -7.32
CA LEU A 529 17.67 5.21 -8.04
C LEU A 529 18.70 6.00 -7.22
N ALA A 530 18.46 6.13 -5.91
CA ALA A 530 19.39 6.77 -4.99
C ALA A 530 20.69 5.98 -4.79
N GLY A 531 20.74 4.72 -5.22
CA GLY A 531 21.89 3.84 -4.99
C GLY A 531 22.02 3.37 -3.55
N ALA A 532 20.91 3.28 -2.80
CA ALA A 532 20.86 2.67 -1.47
C ALA A 532 20.93 1.13 -1.56
N VAL A 533 21.87 0.64 -2.34
CA VAL A 533 22.22 -0.76 -2.60
C VAL A 533 23.74 -0.91 -2.66
N PRO A 534 24.30 -2.09 -2.32
CA PRO A 534 25.76 -2.23 -2.17
C PRO A 534 26.55 -2.17 -3.48
N HIS A 535 25.93 -2.46 -4.63
CA HIS A 535 26.58 -2.71 -5.92
C HIS A 535 26.41 -1.56 -6.93
N ARG A 536 25.59 -0.56 -6.61
CA ARG A 536 25.34 0.61 -7.48
C ARG A 536 25.25 1.88 -6.65
N GLN A 537 25.70 2.99 -7.22
CA GLN A 537 25.52 4.34 -6.68
C GLN A 537 24.31 5.04 -7.35
N ALA A 538 24.11 6.31 -7.01
CA ALA A 538 23.00 7.11 -7.54
C ALA A 538 22.96 7.06 -9.08
N GLY A 539 21.76 6.97 -9.64
CA GLY A 539 21.56 6.82 -11.08
C GLY A 539 21.83 5.41 -11.63
N GLY A 540 22.12 4.43 -10.74
CA GLY A 540 22.35 3.02 -11.13
C GLY A 540 23.75 2.71 -11.65
N GLU A 541 24.70 3.66 -11.53
CA GLU A 541 26.11 3.43 -11.91
C GLU A 541 26.74 2.34 -11.03
N VAL A 542 27.45 1.40 -11.65
CA VAL A 542 28.06 0.27 -10.95
C VAL A 542 29.26 0.71 -10.14
N VAL A 543 29.36 0.32 -8.88
CA VAL A 543 30.55 0.59 -8.04
C VAL A 543 31.70 -0.33 -8.41
N ALA A 544 32.94 0.12 -8.18
CA ALA A 544 34.14 -0.66 -8.49
C ALA A 544 34.24 -1.96 -7.65
N SER A 545 33.76 -1.95 -6.42
CA SER A 545 33.68 -3.11 -5.51
C SER A 545 32.34 -3.09 -4.80
N SER A 546 31.56 -4.14 -4.95
CA SER A 546 30.28 -4.28 -4.23
C SER A 546 30.52 -4.43 -2.73
N GLY A 547 29.72 -3.72 -1.94
CA GLY A 547 29.65 -3.92 -0.50
C GLY A 547 28.83 -5.16 -0.13
N LEU A 548 28.61 -5.33 1.18
CA LEU A 548 27.75 -6.35 1.76
C LEU A 548 26.28 -5.98 1.50
N ASN A 549 25.48 -6.95 1.06
CA ASN A 549 24.02 -6.81 1.00
C ASN A 549 23.37 -6.99 2.38
N ALA A 550 22.06 -6.74 2.48
CA ALA A 550 21.34 -6.80 3.75
C ALA A 550 21.50 -8.11 4.51
N SER A 551 21.51 -9.26 3.82
CA SER A 551 21.72 -10.56 4.45
C SER A 551 23.15 -10.73 4.96
N GLN A 552 24.15 -10.39 4.13
CA GLN A 552 25.57 -10.50 4.50
C GLN A 552 25.98 -9.57 5.66
N MET A 553 25.30 -8.43 5.80
CA MET A 553 25.54 -7.54 6.95
C MET A 553 25.18 -8.20 8.29
N LEU A 554 24.29 -9.19 8.28
CA LEU A 554 23.85 -9.90 9.49
C LEU A 554 24.77 -11.06 9.90
N ASP A 555 25.79 -11.41 9.10
CA ASP A 555 26.69 -12.55 9.35
C ASP A 555 27.74 -12.32 10.48
N GLY A 556 27.64 -11.19 11.20
CA GLY A 556 28.47 -10.90 12.39
C GLY A 556 29.86 -10.32 12.11
N ASN A 557 30.18 -9.98 10.86
CA ASN A 557 31.46 -9.38 10.48
C ASN A 557 31.49 -7.85 10.57
N VAL A 558 30.33 -7.22 10.65
CA VAL A 558 30.15 -5.77 10.76
C VAL A 558 30.43 -5.33 12.20
N LYS A 559 31.24 -4.27 12.37
CA LYS A 559 31.61 -3.71 13.67
C LYS A 559 30.76 -2.54 14.11
N ALA A 560 30.20 -1.79 13.15
CA ALA A 560 29.29 -0.70 13.45
C ALA A 560 28.13 -0.65 12.49
N PHE A 561 26.94 -0.35 13.02
CA PHE A 561 25.72 -0.14 12.23
C PHE A 561 25.21 1.30 12.33
N ILE A 562 24.77 1.81 11.17
CA ILE A 562 24.01 3.03 11.03
C ILE A 562 22.60 2.63 10.52
N ASN A 563 21.65 2.51 11.42
CA ASN A 563 20.29 2.10 11.09
C ASN A 563 19.42 3.33 10.90
N PHE A 564 18.69 3.39 9.78
CA PHE A 564 17.86 4.53 9.45
C PHE A 564 16.40 4.13 9.23
N ASN A 565 15.51 4.60 10.11
CA ASN A 565 14.06 4.39 10.07
C ASN A 565 13.66 2.91 9.98
N ILE A 566 14.32 2.04 10.75
CA ILE A 566 14.05 0.59 10.80
C ILE A 566 14.01 0.05 12.23
N GLU A 567 13.30 -1.04 12.39
CA GLU A 567 13.33 -1.97 13.52
C GLU A 567 13.93 -3.30 13.03
N PRO A 568 15.26 -3.51 13.11
CA PRO A 568 15.91 -4.67 12.48
C PRO A 568 15.25 -6.02 12.82
N GLU A 569 14.78 -6.17 14.06
CA GLU A 569 14.06 -7.34 14.56
C GLU A 569 12.72 -7.61 13.89
N ARG A 570 12.18 -6.63 13.15
CA ARG A 570 10.87 -6.73 12.48
C ARG A 570 10.95 -6.47 10.98
N ASP A 571 11.99 -5.76 10.54
CA ASP A 571 12.12 -5.33 9.14
C ASP A 571 13.08 -6.19 8.32
N CYS A 572 14.00 -6.93 8.98
CA CYS A 572 14.91 -7.85 8.28
C CYS A 572 14.27 -9.23 8.03
N SER A 573 14.70 -9.88 6.96
CA SER A 573 14.26 -11.23 6.58
C SER A 573 14.50 -12.28 7.66
N ASP A 574 15.62 -12.17 8.42
CA ASP A 574 15.95 -13.00 9.57
C ASP A 574 16.05 -12.13 10.83
N SER A 575 15.00 -12.15 11.61
CA SER A 575 14.87 -11.35 12.83
C SER A 575 15.88 -11.74 13.90
N ALA A 576 16.18 -13.05 14.02
CA ALA A 576 17.11 -13.56 15.01
C ALA A 576 18.57 -13.18 14.67
N ALA A 577 18.95 -13.33 13.39
CA ALA A 577 20.26 -12.90 12.90
C ALA A 577 20.42 -11.38 13.06
N ALA A 578 19.40 -10.59 12.75
CA ALA A 578 19.42 -9.15 12.93
C ALA A 578 19.67 -8.74 14.38
N LEU A 579 18.92 -9.32 15.33
CA LEU A 579 19.15 -9.07 16.77
C LEU A 579 20.54 -9.51 17.23
N SER A 580 21.06 -10.62 16.72
CA SER A 580 22.41 -11.11 17.02
C SER A 580 23.46 -10.13 16.50
N ALA A 581 23.36 -9.71 15.23
CA ALA A 581 24.28 -8.76 14.61
C ALA A 581 24.32 -7.42 15.37
N MET A 582 23.15 -6.88 15.72
CA MET A 582 23.06 -5.63 16.49
C MET A 582 23.71 -5.75 17.88
N LYS A 583 23.58 -6.90 18.56
CA LYS A 583 24.16 -7.12 19.90
C LYS A 583 25.66 -7.37 19.88
N THR A 584 26.19 -7.91 18.80
CA THR A 584 27.63 -8.24 18.66
C THR A 584 28.45 -7.13 18.04
N ALA A 585 27.80 -6.12 17.47
CA ALA A 585 28.46 -4.93 16.97
C ALA A 585 29.12 -4.12 18.11
N ASP A 586 30.24 -3.47 17.79
CA ASP A 586 30.98 -2.64 18.75
C ASP A 586 30.29 -1.27 18.94
N PHE A 587 29.44 -0.84 17.97
CA PHE A 587 28.68 0.41 18.03
C PHE A 587 27.46 0.37 17.10
N VAL A 588 26.33 0.82 17.63
CA VAL A 588 25.07 0.94 16.86
C VAL A 588 24.45 2.32 17.07
N VAL A 589 24.35 3.10 15.99
CA VAL A 589 23.54 4.32 15.96
C VAL A 589 22.25 4.09 15.21
N VAL A 590 21.13 4.54 15.79
CA VAL A 590 19.80 4.42 15.20
C VAL A 590 19.21 5.81 15.00
N MET A 591 18.88 6.14 13.75
CA MET A 591 18.13 7.34 13.39
C MET A 591 16.67 6.94 13.18
N THR A 592 15.80 7.31 14.10
CA THR A 592 14.42 6.80 14.16
C THR A 592 13.46 7.79 14.76
N ALA A 593 12.19 7.67 14.41
CA ALA A 593 11.11 8.38 15.05
C ALA A 593 10.65 7.71 16.37
N PHE A 594 10.91 6.41 16.53
CA PHE A 594 10.39 5.60 17.63
C PHE A 594 11.50 4.79 18.29
N VAL A 595 11.37 4.54 19.59
CA VAL A 595 12.34 3.76 20.33
C VAL A 595 11.70 2.51 20.95
N THR A 596 12.17 1.33 20.55
CA THR A 596 11.69 0.05 21.08
C THR A 596 12.54 -0.41 22.27
N ASP A 597 12.01 -1.32 23.08
CA ASP A 597 12.77 -1.97 24.14
C ASP A 597 13.93 -2.84 23.60
N ALA A 598 13.82 -3.33 22.38
CA ALA A 598 14.90 -4.03 21.70
C ALA A 598 16.02 -3.04 21.33
N MET A 599 15.69 -1.90 20.75
CA MET A 599 16.68 -0.84 20.43
C MET A 599 17.44 -0.38 21.65
N LYS A 600 16.79 -0.17 22.80
CA LYS A 600 17.46 0.20 24.06
C LYS A 600 18.50 -0.80 24.52
N LYS A 601 18.38 -2.07 24.13
CA LYS A 601 19.36 -3.10 24.53
C LYS A 601 20.62 -3.07 23.67
N TYR A 602 20.49 -2.85 22.35
CA TYR A 602 21.60 -2.95 21.42
C TYR A 602 22.17 -1.60 20.94
N ALA A 603 21.38 -0.54 20.92
CA ALA A 603 21.84 0.77 20.44
C ALA A 603 22.74 1.46 21.47
N ASP A 604 23.65 2.31 20.98
CA ASP A 604 24.53 3.21 21.75
C ASP A 604 24.11 4.67 21.62
N VAL A 605 23.58 5.06 20.45
CA VAL A 605 23.07 6.39 20.18
C VAL A 605 21.73 6.27 19.44
N ILE A 606 20.74 7.07 19.86
CA ILE A 606 19.45 7.19 19.18
C ILE A 606 19.25 8.67 18.83
N LEU A 607 19.08 8.94 17.52
CA LEU A 607 18.88 10.26 16.95
C LEU A 607 17.43 10.41 16.49
N PRO A 608 16.64 11.33 17.07
CA PRO A 608 15.23 11.49 16.73
C PRO A 608 15.05 12.12 15.36
N ILE A 609 14.40 11.39 14.43
CA ILE A 609 14.06 11.92 13.11
C ILE A 609 12.55 12.18 12.97
N ALA A 610 12.23 13.06 12.04
CA ALA A 610 10.86 13.43 11.69
C ALA A 610 10.14 12.29 10.97
N THR A 611 8.82 12.20 11.13
CA THR A 611 7.93 11.32 10.36
C THR A 611 7.48 11.98 9.05
N PHE A 612 6.73 11.25 8.22
CA PHE A 612 6.34 11.68 6.87
C PHE A 612 5.61 13.05 6.81
N ALA A 613 4.79 13.38 7.81
CA ALA A 613 4.05 14.64 7.85
C ALA A 613 4.87 15.80 8.45
N GLU A 614 6.01 15.51 9.08
CA GLU A 614 6.92 16.47 9.73
C GLU A 614 8.12 16.86 8.85
N THR A 615 8.29 16.22 7.69
CA THR A 615 9.40 16.47 6.77
C THR A 615 8.91 16.66 5.34
N SER A 616 9.66 17.41 4.55
CA SER A 616 9.47 17.48 3.10
C SER A 616 10.44 16.54 2.42
N GLY A 617 10.00 15.93 1.33
CA GLY A 617 10.84 15.04 0.55
C GLY A 617 10.12 14.51 -0.68
N THR A 618 10.78 13.62 -1.41
CA THR A 618 10.32 13.05 -2.68
C THR A 618 10.11 11.55 -2.54
N TYR A 619 9.01 11.06 -3.13
CA TYR A 619 8.74 9.63 -3.31
C TYR A 619 8.71 9.29 -4.79
N VAL A 620 9.37 8.21 -5.18
CA VAL A 620 9.31 7.68 -6.54
C VAL A 620 8.46 6.43 -6.51
N ASN A 621 7.30 6.49 -7.17
CA ASN A 621 6.36 5.38 -7.17
C ASN A 621 6.78 4.23 -8.11
N MET A 622 6.00 3.16 -8.13
CA MET A 622 6.26 1.98 -8.95
C MET A 622 6.23 2.23 -10.47
N GLU A 623 5.72 3.37 -10.94
CA GLU A 623 5.79 3.78 -12.35
C GLU A 623 7.11 4.53 -12.66
N GLY A 624 7.91 4.86 -11.64
CA GLY A 624 9.06 5.77 -11.78
C GLY A 624 8.67 7.25 -11.73
N PHE A 625 7.43 7.58 -11.29
CA PHE A 625 6.96 8.95 -11.21
C PHE A 625 7.39 9.61 -9.88
N TRP A 626 8.07 10.76 -9.98
CA TRP A 626 8.58 11.51 -8.84
C TRP A 626 7.51 12.44 -8.26
N GLN A 627 7.17 12.23 -6.99
CA GLN A 627 6.11 12.96 -6.30
C GLN A 627 6.65 13.66 -5.06
N GLY A 628 6.49 14.98 -5.00
CA GLY A 628 6.89 15.77 -3.84
C GLY A 628 5.85 15.73 -2.72
N ALA A 629 6.30 15.49 -1.50
CA ALA A 629 5.53 15.64 -0.26
C ALA A 629 6.06 16.82 0.55
N ARG A 630 5.16 17.56 1.19
CA ARG A 630 5.52 18.69 2.08
C ARG A 630 5.25 18.33 3.52
N GLY A 631 6.20 18.67 4.39
CA GLY A 631 5.95 18.69 5.82
C GLY A 631 4.86 19.73 6.15
N CYS A 632 3.89 19.33 6.94
CA CYS A 632 2.70 20.12 7.27
C CYS A 632 2.55 20.39 8.77
N VAL A 633 3.36 19.74 9.60
CA VAL A 633 3.48 19.97 11.04
C VAL A 633 4.94 20.01 11.44
N SER A 634 5.23 20.65 12.55
CA SER A 634 6.59 20.69 13.11
C SER A 634 7.01 19.33 13.65
N PRO A 635 8.30 18.95 13.49
CA PRO A 635 8.81 17.75 14.17
C PRO A 635 8.58 17.79 15.67
N LEU A 636 8.19 16.66 16.25
CA LEU A 636 7.85 16.57 17.66
C LEU A 636 9.10 16.74 18.56
N GLY A 637 9.03 17.65 19.52
CA GLY A 637 10.15 17.94 20.42
C GLY A 637 11.37 18.51 19.71
N ASN A 638 12.54 17.88 19.89
CA ASN A 638 13.79 18.22 19.21
C ASN A 638 14.10 17.31 18.01
N ALA A 639 13.15 16.50 17.55
CA ALA A 639 13.33 15.71 16.34
C ALA A 639 13.61 16.62 15.11
N ARG A 640 14.33 16.10 14.14
CA ARG A 640 14.72 16.85 12.93
C ARG A 640 14.44 16.02 11.66
N PRO A 641 14.16 16.68 10.52
CA PRO A 641 14.13 15.98 9.24
C PRO A 641 15.39 15.14 9.05
N GLY A 642 15.23 13.87 8.69
CA GLY A 642 16.32 12.91 8.61
C GLY A 642 17.43 13.33 7.65
N TRP A 643 17.07 13.95 6.51
CA TRP A 643 18.04 14.48 5.56
C TRP A 643 18.96 15.58 6.18
N LYS A 644 18.44 16.40 7.12
CA LYS A 644 19.24 17.39 7.84
C LYS A 644 20.19 16.72 8.84
N VAL A 645 19.74 15.66 9.50
CA VAL A 645 20.57 14.87 10.42
C VAL A 645 21.74 14.26 9.67
N LEU A 646 21.48 13.60 8.53
CA LEU A 646 22.50 13.00 7.67
C LEU A 646 23.51 14.03 7.14
N ARG A 647 23.03 15.18 6.65
CA ARG A 647 23.89 16.26 6.19
C ARG A 647 24.84 16.74 7.28
N VAL A 648 24.34 16.97 8.49
CA VAL A 648 25.19 17.46 9.61
C VAL A 648 26.17 16.39 10.05
N LEU A 649 25.74 15.12 10.14
CA LEU A 649 26.63 14.01 10.49
C LEU A 649 27.76 13.84 9.43
N ALA A 650 27.45 13.94 8.15
CA ALA A 650 28.44 13.88 7.07
C ALA A 650 29.48 15.03 7.19
N ASN A 651 29.07 16.23 7.58
CA ASN A 651 29.98 17.34 7.82
C ASN A 651 30.92 17.10 9.01
N GLN A 652 30.56 16.25 10.01
CA GLN A 652 31.49 15.84 11.08
C GLN A 652 32.64 14.96 10.57
N PHE A 653 32.42 14.28 9.45
CA PHE A 653 33.46 13.50 8.74
C PHE A 653 34.23 14.32 7.70
N ASP A 654 34.05 15.63 7.66
CA ASP A 654 34.66 16.53 6.66
C ASP A 654 34.39 16.09 5.21
N LEU A 655 33.22 15.54 4.93
CA LEU A 655 32.82 15.10 3.58
C LEU A 655 32.35 16.28 2.73
N ASP A 656 32.88 16.37 1.51
CA ASP A 656 32.46 17.35 0.53
C ASP A 656 31.03 17.09 -0.01
N GLY A 657 30.35 18.16 -0.42
CA GLY A 657 29.05 18.06 -1.11
C GLY A 657 27.85 17.90 -0.19
N PHE A 658 27.95 18.19 1.12
CA PHE A 658 26.88 18.19 2.11
C PHE A 658 26.53 19.60 2.58
N ASN A 659 26.25 20.48 1.62
CA ASN A 659 25.94 21.90 1.84
C ASN A 659 24.52 22.30 1.45
N GLN A 660 23.65 21.32 1.16
CA GLN A 660 22.27 21.57 0.75
C GLN A 660 21.48 22.32 1.85
N VAL A 661 20.67 23.28 1.45
CA VAL A 661 19.88 24.13 2.35
C VAL A 661 18.44 23.63 2.47
N SER A 662 17.94 22.96 1.42
CA SER A 662 16.58 22.41 1.34
C SER A 662 16.57 20.96 0.83
N SER A 663 15.45 20.25 1.03
CA SER A 663 15.22 18.95 0.40
C SER A 663 15.20 19.08 -1.13
N ASP A 664 14.70 20.20 -1.66
CA ASP A 664 14.69 20.46 -3.11
C ASP A 664 16.09 20.49 -3.70
N ASP A 665 17.11 21.02 -2.99
CA ASP A 665 18.50 21.00 -3.45
C ASP A 665 19.00 19.56 -3.61
N VAL A 666 18.68 18.69 -2.65
CA VAL A 666 19.04 17.26 -2.70
C VAL A 666 18.32 16.56 -3.86
N MET A 667 17.02 16.83 -4.03
CA MET A 667 16.21 16.27 -5.11
C MET A 667 16.75 16.72 -6.49
N GLN A 668 17.14 17.99 -6.65
CA GLN A 668 17.74 18.47 -7.89
C GLN A 668 19.09 17.80 -8.18
N GLU A 669 19.92 17.60 -7.17
CA GLU A 669 21.18 16.85 -7.31
C GLU A 669 20.89 15.43 -7.80
N MET A 670 19.92 14.73 -7.20
CA MET A 670 19.49 13.40 -7.64
C MET A 670 18.99 13.35 -9.09
N LYS A 671 18.24 14.35 -9.53
CA LYS A 671 17.75 14.41 -10.91
C LYS A 671 18.86 14.43 -11.95
N THR A 672 20.03 14.98 -11.62
CA THR A 672 21.17 15.01 -12.55
C THR A 672 21.70 13.60 -12.84
N PHE A 673 21.64 12.69 -11.86
CA PHE A 673 22.07 11.31 -12.03
C PHE A 673 21.02 10.44 -12.75
N CYS A 674 19.75 10.86 -12.75
CA CYS A 674 18.63 10.05 -13.24
C CYS A 674 18.10 10.52 -14.61
N SER A 675 18.70 11.53 -15.25
CA SER A 675 18.18 12.18 -16.47
C SER A 675 18.02 11.22 -17.65
N ASP A 676 18.89 10.22 -17.78
CA ASP A 676 18.99 9.35 -18.94
C ASP A 676 18.61 7.88 -18.65
N ILE A 677 18.03 7.60 -17.47
CA ILE A 677 17.68 6.24 -17.07
C ILE A 677 16.53 5.73 -17.94
N GLN A 678 16.74 4.58 -18.58
CA GLN A 678 15.70 3.79 -19.23
C GLN A 678 15.23 2.68 -18.27
N LEU A 679 13.94 2.61 -18.00
CA LEU A 679 13.35 1.57 -17.16
C LEU A 679 13.12 0.31 -17.97
N ASP A 680 13.81 -0.77 -17.61
CA ASP A 680 13.70 -2.07 -18.25
C ASP A 680 13.72 -3.18 -17.19
N ASN A 681 12.64 -3.98 -17.15
CA ASN A 681 12.54 -5.14 -16.26
C ASN A 681 13.14 -6.42 -16.85
N ASN A 682 13.49 -6.43 -18.13
CA ASN A 682 13.98 -7.63 -18.83
C ASN A 682 15.47 -7.92 -18.55
N ALA A 683 16.12 -7.12 -17.73
CA ALA A 683 17.47 -7.38 -17.27
C ALA A 683 17.50 -8.63 -16.38
N VAL A 684 18.13 -9.70 -16.86
CA VAL A 684 18.24 -10.99 -16.16
C VAL A 684 19.66 -11.51 -16.20
N ALA A 685 20.00 -12.38 -15.23
CA ALA A 685 21.30 -13.03 -15.17
C ALA A 685 21.44 -14.09 -16.29
N ASP A 686 22.65 -14.21 -16.83
CA ASP A 686 23.03 -15.29 -17.76
C ASP A 686 23.17 -16.64 -17.06
N SER A 687 23.25 -16.66 -15.73
CA SER A 687 23.32 -17.87 -14.90
C SER A 687 22.60 -17.62 -13.58
N VAL A 688 22.00 -18.64 -13.04
CA VAL A 688 21.37 -18.66 -11.71
C VAL A 688 22.13 -19.66 -10.84
N ALA A 689 22.38 -19.33 -9.59
CA ALA A 689 23.05 -20.23 -8.67
C ALA A 689 22.27 -21.54 -8.49
N ASP A 690 22.97 -22.65 -8.41
CA ASP A 690 22.37 -23.95 -8.07
C ASP A 690 21.80 -23.87 -6.66
N TYR A 691 20.51 -24.08 -6.54
CA TYR A 691 19.83 -24.12 -5.26
C TYR A 691 19.37 -25.54 -4.95
N SER A 692 19.75 -26.03 -3.80
CA SER A 692 19.22 -27.29 -3.27
C SER A 692 17.87 -27.00 -2.58
N ASN A 693 16.79 -27.63 -3.04
CA ASN A 693 15.51 -27.56 -2.34
C ASN A 693 15.69 -27.95 -0.87
N GLN A 694 15.29 -27.08 0.03
CA GLN A 694 15.20 -27.42 1.45
C GLN A 694 14.08 -28.46 1.61
N SER A 695 14.42 -29.59 2.23
CA SER A 695 13.43 -30.62 2.54
C SER A 695 12.78 -30.34 3.90
N GLY A 696 11.50 -30.53 4.01
CA GLY A 696 10.75 -30.37 5.26
C GLY A 696 9.59 -29.41 5.14
N VAL A 697 8.96 -29.14 6.27
CA VAL A 697 7.86 -28.16 6.35
C VAL A 697 8.45 -26.75 6.36
N MET A 698 7.92 -25.91 5.49
CA MET A 698 8.45 -24.56 5.28
C MET A 698 7.57 -23.49 5.94
N ARG A 699 8.21 -22.51 6.58
CA ARG A 699 7.56 -21.28 6.98
C ARG A 699 7.28 -20.42 5.76
N VAL A 700 6.07 -19.89 5.67
CA VAL A 700 5.68 -18.81 4.77
C VAL A 700 5.39 -17.59 5.64
N GLY A 701 6.32 -16.65 5.64
CA GLY A 701 6.36 -15.52 6.56
C GLY A 701 5.95 -14.19 5.90
N ASP A 702 4.75 -14.12 5.36
CA ASP A 702 4.21 -12.87 4.80
C ASP A 702 4.12 -11.80 5.88
N THR A 703 4.42 -10.55 5.52
CA THR A 703 4.25 -9.41 6.43
C THR A 703 2.81 -8.89 6.32
N PRO A 704 2.04 -8.88 7.42
CA PRO A 704 0.67 -8.37 7.43
C PRO A 704 0.62 -6.88 7.04
N ILE A 705 -0.49 -6.47 6.41
CA ILE A 705 -0.69 -5.10 5.92
C ILE A 705 -0.45 -4.02 7.00
N TYR A 706 -0.80 -4.31 8.26
CA TYR A 706 -0.64 -3.38 9.39
C TYR A 706 0.62 -3.65 10.24
N ALA A 707 1.55 -4.47 9.74
CA ALA A 707 2.86 -4.69 10.31
C ALA A 707 4.02 -4.25 9.38
N GLY A 708 3.70 -3.62 8.24
CA GLY A 708 4.65 -3.32 7.17
C GLY A 708 5.78 -2.37 7.59
N ASP A 709 5.47 -1.31 8.32
CA ASP A 709 6.44 -0.30 8.74
C ASP A 709 6.20 0.20 10.18
N MET A 710 7.14 0.99 10.67
CA MET A 710 7.14 1.48 12.06
C MET A 710 5.93 2.34 12.40
N LEU A 711 5.42 3.14 11.46
CA LEU A 711 4.32 4.07 11.67
C LEU A 711 2.99 3.30 11.77
N VAL A 712 2.75 2.40 10.82
CA VAL A 712 1.53 1.58 10.78
C VAL A 712 1.40 0.69 12.02
N ARG A 713 2.51 0.14 12.49
CA ARG A 713 2.57 -0.69 13.73
C ARG A 713 2.09 0.03 14.97
N ARG A 714 2.04 1.37 14.94
CA ARG A 714 1.66 2.24 16.06
C ARG A 714 0.32 2.93 15.87
N ALA A 715 -0.35 2.70 14.75
CA ALA A 715 -1.68 3.25 14.50
C ALA A 715 -2.75 2.47 15.27
N ALA A 716 -3.19 3.03 16.40
CA ALA A 716 -4.02 2.34 17.38
C ALA A 716 -5.31 1.75 16.79
N ALA A 717 -5.99 2.47 15.91
CA ALA A 717 -7.21 2.00 15.28
C ALA A 717 -6.95 0.85 14.30
N LEU A 718 -5.86 0.91 13.52
CA LEU A 718 -5.47 -0.16 12.60
C LEU A 718 -5.11 -1.44 13.36
N GLN A 719 -4.44 -1.32 14.51
CA GLN A 719 -4.03 -2.46 15.34
C GLN A 719 -5.21 -3.17 16.04
N GLN A 720 -6.43 -2.62 15.98
CA GLN A 720 -7.65 -3.23 16.49
C GLN A 720 -8.44 -3.99 15.39
N THR A 721 -7.99 -3.96 14.15
CA THR A 721 -8.63 -4.67 13.04
C THR A 721 -8.28 -6.16 13.03
N ASP A 722 -9.10 -6.95 12.35
CA ASP A 722 -8.82 -8.39 12.16
C ASP A 722 -7.53 -8.63 11.37
N ASP A 723 -7.16 -7.72 10.45
CA ASP A 723 -5.94 -7.79 9.66
C ASP A 723 -4.65 -7.52 10.46
N ALA A 724 -4.74 -6.91 11.63
CA ALA A 724 -3.62 -6.73 12.55
C ALA A 724 -3.47 -7.91 13.52
N ASN A 725 -4.57 -8.57 13.84
CA ASN A 725 -4.61 -9.63 14.88
C ASN A 725 -4.36 -11.02 14.26
N VAL A 726 -3.19 -11.20 13.68
CA VAL A 726 -2.84 -12.38 12.85
C VAL A 726 -1.70 -13.24 13.42
N ALA A 727 -1.25 -12.98 14.65
CA ALA A 727 -0.16 -13.73 15.30
C ALA A 727 -0.58 -15.18 15.62
N CYS A 728 -0.60 -16.04 14.62
CA CYS A 728 -0.93 -17.45 14.73
C CYS A 728 -0.18 -18.31 13.72
N VAL A 729 -0.15 -19.59 13.96
CA VAL A 729 0.28 -20.63 13.01
C VAL A 729 -0.94 -21.07 12.21
N ARG A 730 -0.89 -20.97 10.88
CA ARG A 730 -1.94 -21.46 9.98
C ARG A 730 -1.42 -22.62 9.16
N ILE A 731 -2.17 -23.69 9.12
CA ILE A 731 -1.90 -24.91 8.33
C ILE A 731 -3.20 -25.48 7.80
N ASN A 732 -3.16 -26.24 6.70
CA ASN A 732 -4.33 -26.96 6.24
C ASN A 732 -4.59 -28.22 7.09
N SER A 733 -5.77 -28.80 6.98
CA SER A 733 -6.20 -29.99 7.76
C SER A 733 -5.31 -31.20 7.49
N LYS A 734 -4.87 -31.39 6.24
CA LYS A 734 -4.01 -32.52 5.83
C LYS A 734 -2.63 -32.43 6.51
N GLN A 735 -2.04 -31.23 6.53
CA GLN A 735 -0.77 -31.00 7.20
C GLN A 735 -0.92 -31.15 8.73
N ALA A 736 -2.04 -30.71 9.30
CA ALA A 736 -2.34 -30.91 10.71
C ALA A 736 -2.44 -32.39 11.08
N ASP A 737 -3.04 -33.23 10.23
CA ASP A 737 -3.09 -34.69 10.43
C ASP A 737 -1.69 -35.32 10.36
N VAL A 738 -0.86 -34.94 9.39
CA VAL A 738 0.52 -35.41 9.24
C VAL A 738 1.35 -35.09 10.49
N LEU A 739 1.21 -33.88 11.00
CA LEU A 739 1.95 -33.39 12.18
C LEU A 739 1.29 -33.82 13.51
N LYS A 740 0.12 -34.51 13.49
CA LYS A 740 -0.67 -34.92 14.66
C LYS A 740 -1.13 -33.74 15.54
N LEU A 741 -1.49 -32.65 14.91
CA LEU A 741 -1.88 -31.40 15.55
C LEU A 741 -3.40 -31.16 15.49
N LYS A 742 -4.19 -32.09 15.01
CA LYS A 742 -5.64 -32.03 15.01
C LYS A 742 -6.15 -31.89 16.48
N ASP A 743 -7.06 -30.99 16.72
CA ASP A 743 -7.61 -30.68 18.04
C ASP A 743 -6.61 -30.02 19.03
N VAL A 744 -5.52 -29.39 18.51
CA VAL A 744 -4.55 -28.65 19.31
C VAL A 744 -4.82 -27.16 19.15
N GLU A 745 -4.98 -26.43 20.25
CA GLU A 745 -5.21 -24.98 20.22
C GLU A 745 -3.92 -24.16 20.13
N LYS A 746 -2.81 -24.68 20.68
CA LYS A 746 -1.52 -24.02 20.71
C LYS A 746 -0.40 -24.97 20.38
N VAL A 747 0.59 -24.47 19.67
CA VAL A 747 1.76 -25.22 19.23
C VAL A 747 3.06 -24.52 19.60
N CYS A 748 4.11 -25.31 19.80
CA CYS A 748 5.49 -24.82 19.90
C CYS A 748 6.11 -24.82 18.51
N VAL A 749 6.49 -23.64 18.03
CA VAL A 749 7.23 -23.46 16.77
C VAL A 749 8.72 -23.38 17.08
N LYS A 750 9.52 -24.15 16.36
CA LYS A 750 10.98 -24.15 16.46
C LYS A 750 11.58 -23.81 15.11
N GLN A 751 12.47 -22.83 15.09
CA GLN A 751 13.24 -22.47 13.90
C GLN A 751 14.69 -22.19 14.34
N ASN A 752 15.63 -22.94 13.80
CA ASN A 752 17.02 -22.97 14.31
C ASN A 752 17.02 -23.26 15.84
N ASP A 753 17.69 -22.44 16.63
CA ASP A 753 17.75 -22.57 18.11
C ASP A 753 16.62 -21.80 18.83
N ASN A 754 15.73 -21.15 18.09
CA ASN A 754 14.68 -20.30 18.64
C ASN A 754 13.34 -21.02 18.70
N THR A 755 12.58 -20.72 19.74
CA THR A 755 11.25 -21.31 19.96
C THR A 755 10.23 -20.23 20.34
N THR A 756 9.00 -20.38 19.86
CA THR A 756 7.85 -19.56 20.30
C THR A 756 6.59 -20.41 20.42
N VAL A 757 5.66 -19.96 21.25
CA VAL A 757 4.36 -20.62 21.42
C VAL A 757 3.27 -19.76 20.80
N MET A 758 2.49 -20.34 19.88
CA MET A 758 1.46 -19.60 19.14
C MET A 758 0.16 -20.40 19.07
N ALA A 759 -0.94 -19.70 18.85
CA ALA A 759 -2.22 -20.33 18.53
C ALA A 759 -2.16 -21.05 17.18
N LEU A 760 -2.85 -22.19 17.07
CA LEU A 760 -2.98 -22.93 15.81
C LEU A 760 -4.35 -22.67 15.20
N VAL A 761 -4.37 -22.36 13.92
CA VAL A 761 -5.57 -22.16 13.11
C VAL A 761 -5.52 -23.09 11.90
N ILE A 762 -6.59 -23.82 11.67
CA ILE A 762 -6.74 -24.61 10.44
C ILE A 762 -7.25 -23.70 9.35
N ASP A 763 -6.51 -23.63 8.24
CA ASP A 763 -6.82 -22.80 7.08
C ASP A 763 -6.57 -23.59 5.79
N GLU A 764 -7.64 -23.99 5.13
CA GLU A 764 -7.58 -24.79 3.90
C GLU A 764 -7.02 -24.05 2.69
N ASN A 765 -6.83 -22.74 2.79
CA ASN A 765 -6.23 -21.94 1.72
C ASN A 765 -4.70 -22.08 1.65
N ILE A 766 -4.06 -22.66 2.66
CA ILE A 766 -2.59 -22.87 2.70
C ILE A 766 -2.24 -24.16 1.93
N ALA A 767 -1.21 -24.11 1.10
CA ALA A 767 -0.72 -25.29 0.38
C ALA A 767 -0.15 -26.36 1.33
N ASP A 768 -0.09 -27.60 0.84
CA ASP A 768 0.60 -28.70 1.54
C ASP A 768 2.07 -28.34 1.80
N ASN A 769 2.64 -28.85 2.89
CA ASN A 769 4.02 -28.60 3.37
C ASN A 769 4.33 -27.12 3.73
N ASN A 770 3.39 -26.22 3.59
CA ASN A 770 3.53 -24.85 4.04
C ASN A 770 2.91 -24.64 5.41
N ILE A 771 3.57 -23.83 6.22
CA ILE A 771 3.03 -23.30 7.46
C ILE A 771 3.11 -21.79 7.40
N SER A 772 1.97 -21.12 7.39
CA SER A 772 1.94 -19.65 7.41
C SER A 772 2.15 -19.17 8.86
N ILE A 773 3.24 -18.42 9.06
CA ILE A 773 3.58 -17.74 10.32
C ILE A 773 4.05 -16.34 9.95
N PRO A 774 3.25 -15.29 10.22
CA PRO A 774 3.57 -13.94 9.79
C PRO A 774 4.93 -13.46 10.25
N ALA A 775 5.61 -12.68 9.42
CA ALA A 775 6.82 -11.93 9.78
C ALA A 775 6.46 -10.51 10.23
N GLY A 776 7.44 -9.77 10.76
CA GLY A 776 7.26 -8.37 11.15
C GLY A 776 6.46 -8.14 12.43
N LEU A 777 6.05 -9.20 13.14
CA LEU A 777 5.34 -9.13 14.41
C LEU A 777 6.30 -9.29 15.59
N ILE A 778 5.93 -8.74 16.74
CA ILE A 778 6.74 -8.86 17.96
C ILE A 778 6.81 -10.32 18.45
N GLU A 779 5.73 -11.07 18.25
CA GLU A 779 5.60 -12.48 18.64
C GLU A 779 6.52 -13.39 17.83
N THR A 780 6.89 -12.97 16.63
CA THR A 780 7.76 -13.73 15.71
C THR A 780 9.16 -13.14 15.55
N ALA A 781 9.46 -12.03 16.22
CA ALA A 781 10.75 -11.34 16.14
C ALA A 781 11.95 -12.18 16.68
N GLY A 782 11.68 -13.26 17.41
CA GLY A 782 12.72 -14.19 17.88
C GLY A 782 12.95 -15.40 16.96
N LEU A 783 12.12 -15.59 15.93
CA LEU A 783 12.28 -16.68 14.96
C LEU A 783 13.38 -16.34 13.94
N GLY A 784 13.83 -17.35 13.21
CA GLY A 784 14.74 -17.18 12.08
C GLY A 784 14.08 -16.64 10.83
N GLY A 785 14.64 -16.97 9.66
CA GLY A 785 14.20 -16.47 8.37
C GLY A 785 12.70 -16.63 8.10
N ALA A 786 12.10 -15.59 7.50
CA ALA A 786 10.67 -15.58 7.15
C ALA A 786 10.29 -16.72 6.17
N TYR A 787 11.25 -17.18 5.38
CA TYR A 787 11.11 -18.31 4.45
C TYR A 787 12.19 -19.34 4.75
N GLY A 788 11.85 -20.37 5.50
CA GLY A 788 12.83 -21.40 5.88
C GLY A 788 12.17 -22.61 6.56
N ALA A 789 12.92 -23.67 6.71
CA ALA A 789 12.46 -24.90 7.37
C ALA A 789 12.11 -24.63 8.84
N ILE A 790 11.01 -25.21 9.30
CA ILE A 790 10.53 -25.11 10.68
C ILE A 790 10.02 -26.45 11.20
N THR A 791 9.97 -26.55 12.52
CA THR A 791 9.31 -27.66 13.21
C THR A 791 8.16 -27.12 14.06
N VAL A 792 7.00 -27.78 14.00
CA VAL A 792 5.84 -27.43 14.81
C VAL A 792 5.42 -28.66 15.62
N GLU A 793 5.37 -28.51 16.92
CA GLU A 793 5.10 -29.60 17.86
C GLU A 793 3.95 -29.24 18.79
N LYS A 794 3.24 -30.26 19.26
CA LYS A 794 2.26 -30.12 20.32
C LYS A 794 2.95 -29.69 21.62
N ILE A 795 2.30 -28.79 22.37
CA ILE A 795 2.78 -28.38 23.70
C ILE A 795 2.42 -29.43 24.72
#